data_a1acd7b0dfe14f9fc96bf5a68a4b44f5
#
_entry.id   a1acd7b0dfe14f9fc96bf5a68a4b44f5
#
_cell.length_a   1.000
_cell.length_b   1.000
_cell.length_c   1.000
_cell.angle_alpha   90.00
_cell.angle_beta   90.00
_cell.angle_gamma   90.00
#
_symmetry.space_group_name_H-M   'P 1'
#
loop_
_entity.id
_entity.type
_entity.pdbx_description
1 polymer ?
#
loop_
_entity_poly.entity_id
_entity_poly.type
_entity_poly.pdbx_seq_one_letter_code
_entity_poly.pdbx_strand_id
1 'polypeptide(L)'
;MHPFTEYLNPYLGELLHNVALDKTFVRGEGCYLYDDHGNGYLDCIAAYGALPFGHNPASIWEAVADFRHSGEPNFVQPSFLDAAGELARRLVELAPPGLRYVTFTNSGAEAVEAALKLCRSATGRQGILAAENSFHGKTLGALSATGNPAYQAPFGAPAEGFDFVEYGVLDALEDKLAKAPQAYAAFIVEPIQGEGGIVVPPPGYLAGAKKICERYGVLLVVDEIQTGLGRTGHLFACEEEGVTPDLLLLAKALGGGLLPIGACLSTVAAYNADFALKHSSTFAGNSLACRVGLRVLEQLTSNGGALLHAAREQGALLKEGLESLHREYPQIISAVRGRGLMLGLELGVDRGYFAGSLLGVTAEQELLASAVSAYLLNREKIRVAPTLNGGSVIRIEPPLTITAAQCRRILVGIADMLAVLNEANAAKFFSFLVSKEFPRGDEMEKTVVPEPAPSAGSPRTAETALLKRADNGAAAVGAAATTSDVGRFAFLVHPLDLQSYPQFDQSLLLFSEDELAILAQKWSSLVQPFVISRVRIRSKDGRSACGEFIVVPRTAGELVQMSRAQAQQELRQALNLAREGGAGVVGLGAYTAVASGGGLYLKEEGVPLTTGNSYTVVSAVEAVQAACDKIKVLPQYSTAAIIGAAGSIGRGMALLLSEAVGGLILVGNPHSNHKSTGSRRMLGVAAEIYRYLAGLLQAGCRLPGGSIGDYLADCKELPPPEAPLDDFITFARSAARRGGPIQITTSVQEALPRAGIVISATNSRSKLIRPQDLQPGAVVCDISRPPNVSADVEQTRPDVLVIDGGVVELPGRPDLGWDFGFPPGLAYACMAETVMLALERRYEHFSLGSTGVNLESILQTRRWAARHGFRLADLRSFDRPLSEARWRQLLAARRGLINRQTV
;
A
#
# COMPACT_ATOMS: atom_id res chain seq x y z
N MET A 1 10.34 -20.08 -12.09
CA MET A 1 9.07 -19.67 -11.48
C MET A 1 8.32 -20.93 -11.06
N HIS A 2 7.61 -20.94 -9.94
CA HIS A 2 6.85 -22.13 -9.53
C HIS A 2 5.66 -22.37 -10.48
N PRO A 3 5.33 -23.63 -10.86
CA PRO A 3 4.21 -23.91 -11.80
C PRO A 3 2.87 -23.32 -11.37
N PHE A 4 2.62 -23.20 -10.06
CA PHE A 4 1.42 -22.52 -9.53
C PHE A 4 1.32 -21.07 -10.01
N THR A 5 2.43 -20.33 -9.93
CA THR A 5 2.50 -18.93 -10.37
C THR A 5 2.45 -18.80 -11.89
N GLU A 6 3.08 -19.75 -12.60
CA GLU A 6 3.19 -19.69 -14.06
C GLU A 6 1.89 -20.08 -14.78
N TYR A 7 1.19 -21.13 -14.28
CA TYR A 7 0.07 -21.75 -15.02
C TYR A 7 -1.28 -21.72 -14.29
N LEU A 8 -1.31 -21.48 -12.95
CA LEU A 8 -2.57 -21.54 -12.20
C LEU A 8 -3.08 -20.15 -11.81
N ASN A 9 -2.28 -19.39 -11.07
CA ASN A 9 -2.69 -18.04 -10.61
C ASN A 9 -1.46 -17.16 -10.35
N PRO A 10 -1.03 -16.35 -11.35
CA PRO A 10 0.15 -15.50 -11.21
C PRO A 10 0.01 -14.44 -10.11
N TYR A 11 -1.18 -13.84 -9.98
CA TYR A 11 -1.42 -12.79 -8.97
C TYR A 11 -1.37 -13.32 -7.54
N LEU A 12 -2.02 -14.49 -7.31
CA LEU A 12 -1.98 -15.13 -5.99
C LEU A 12 -0.57 -15.66 -5.68
N GLY A 13 0.13 -16.22 -6.67
CA GLY A 13 1.48 -16.73 -6.51
C GLY A 13 2.47 -15.61 -6.12
N GLU A 14 2.35 -14.45 -6.75
CA GLU A 14 3.15 -13.27 -6.41
C GLU A 14 2.82 -12.75 -5.01
N LEU A 15 1.54 -12.65 -4.67
CA LEU A 15 1.10 -12.23 -3.33
C LEU A 15 1.66 -13.16 -2.25
N LEU A 16 1.49 -14.48 -2.40
CA LEU A 16 1.98 -15.47 -1.43
C LEU A 16 3.51 -15.39 -1.27
N HIS A 17 4.25 -15.17 -2.37
CA HIS A 17 5.70 -15.00 -2.33
C HIS A 17 6.11 -13.73 -1.55
N ASN A 18 5.46 -12.62 -1.81
CA ASN A 18 5.78 -11.34 -1.18
C ASN A 18 5.52 -11.37 0.34
N VAL A 19 4.48 -12.08 0.80
CA VAL A 19 4.20 -12.28 2.23
C VAL A 19 4.90 -13.51 2.84
N ALA A 20 5.73 -14.24 2.08
CA ALA A 20 6.40 -15.46 2.51
C ALA A 20 5.45 -16.59 2.99
N LEU A 21 4.31 -16.73 2.32
CA LEU A 21 3.35 -17.83 2.49
C LEU A 21 3.46 -18.90 1.39
N ASP A 22 4.42 -18.77 0.48
CA ASP A 22 4.65 -19.60 -0.71
C ASP A 22 5.33 -20.95 -0.41
N LYS A 23 4.99 -21.59 0.71
CA LYS A 23 5.53 -22.90 1.10
C LYS A 23 4.96 -24.02 0.21
N THR A 24 5.83 -24.91 -0.22
CA THR A 24 5.44 -26.18 -0.87
C THR A 24 5.42 -27.28 0.16
N PHE A 25 4.25 -27.88 0.38
CA PHE A 25 4.10 -29.00 1.30
C PHE A 25 4.08 -30.31 0.50
N VAL A 26 4.93 -31.23 0.85
CA VAL A 26 5.12 -32.51 0.16
C VAL A 26 4.55 -33.72 0.92
N ARG A 27 4.23 -33.57 2.21
CA ARG A 27 3.60 -34.59 3.05
C ARG A 27 2.64 -33.95 4.04
N GLY A 28 1.56 -34.66 4.36
CA GLY A 28 0.60 -34.29 5.40
C GLY A 28 0.26 -35.50 6.25
N GLU A 29 0.18 -35.36 7.58
CA GLU A 29 -0.13 -36.43 8.52
C GLU A 29 -0.79 -35.86 9.77
N GLY A 30 -2.02 -36.29 10.08
CA GLY A 30 -2.77 -35.77 11.22
C GLY A 30 -2.91 -34.25 11.18
N CYS A 31 -2.49 -33.55 12.22
CA CYS A 31 -2.54 -32.08 12.27
C CYS A 31 -1.33 -31.39 11.63
N TYR A 32 -0.42 -32.10 10.96
CA TYR A 32 0.82 -31.53 10.44
C TYR A 32 0.94 -31.63 8.91
N LEU A 33 1.51 -30.57 8.35
CA LEU A 33 2.04 -30.51 7.00
C LEU A 33 3.56 -30.47 7.06
N TYR A 34 4.24 -31.02 6.05
CA TYR A 34 5.70 -31.05 5.98
C TYR A 34 6.16 -30.51 4.65
N ASP A 35 7.15 -29.63 4.67
CA ASP A 35 7.81 -29.10 3.47
C ASP A 35 8.84 -30.12 2.92
N ASP A 36 9.49 -29.79 1.81
CA ASP A 36 10.51 -30.59 1.15
C ASP A 36 11.82 -30.70 1.95
N HIS A 37 11.98 -29.88 3.01
CA HIS A 37 13.10 -29.93 3.96
C HIS A 37 12.78 -30.77 5.20
N GLY A 38 11.54 -31.29 5.30
CA GLY A 38 11.09 -32.09 6.43
C GLY A 38 10.63 -31.29 7.64
N ASN A 39 10.53 -29.96 7.55
CA ASN A 39 9.97 -29.14 8.63
C ASN A 39 8.47 -29.42 8.78
N GLY A 40 8.03 -29.67 10.00
CA GLY A 40 6.63 -29.88 10.34
C GLY A 40 5.92 -28.58 10.74
N TYR A 41 4.79 -28.32 10.12
CA TYR A 41 3.94 -27.16 10.37
C TYR A 41 2.60 -27.64 10.95
N LEU A 42 2.24 -27.11 12.13
CA LEU A 42 0.93 -27.41 12.76
C LEU A 42 -0.18 -26.66 11.99
N ASP A 43 -1.06 -27.41 11.34
CA ASP A 43 -2.12 -26.83 10.50
C ASP A 43 -3.35 -26.46 11.32
N CYS A 44 -3.56 -25.15 11.50
CA CYS A 44 -4.71 -24.58 12.17
C CYS A 44 -5.71 -23.96 11.18
N ILE A 45 -5.68 -24.33 9.90
CA ILE A 45 -6.67 -23.98 8.87
C ILE A 45 -7.55 -25.17 8.53
N ALA A 46 -6.97 -26.38 8.50
CA ALA A 46 -7.63 -27.61 8.12
C ALA A 46 -8.47 -27.48 6.83
N ALA A 47 -7.89 -26.82 5.80
CA ALA A 47 -8.59 -26.50 4.55
C ALA A 47 -9.94 -25.80 4.77
N TYR A 48 -9.96 -24.79 5.67
CA TYR A 48 -11.17 -24.04 6.05
C TYR A 48 -12.28 -24.94 6.64
N GLY A 49 -11.86 -25.90 7.49
CA GLY A 49 -12.75 -26.85 8.15
C GLY A 49 -13.08 -28.11 7.34
N ALA A 50 -12.49 -28.30 6.15
CA ALA A 50 -12.78 -29.49 5.31
C ALA A 50 -12.01 -30.74 5.77
N LEU A 51 -11.00 -30.64 6.63
CA LEU A 51 -10.18 -31.74 7.15
C LEU A 51 -10.59 -32.09 8.61
N PRO A 52 -11.73 -32.76 8.86
CA PRO A 52 -12.17 -33.02 10.23
C PRO A 52 -11.19 -33.92 10.98
N PHE A 53 -10.54 -34.85 10.33
CA PHE A 53 -9.62 -35.83 10.92
C PHE A 53 -8.15 -35.59 10.61
N GLY A 54 -7.83 -34.38 10.09
CA GLY A 54 -6.49 -34.01 9.66
C GLY A 54 -6.11 -34.54 8.27
N HIS A 55 -4.82 -34.47 7.98
CA HIS A 55 -4.26 -34.89 6.71
C HIS A 55 -4.10 -36.42 6.64
N ASN A 56 -4.47 -36.98 5.50
CA ASN A 56 -4.37 -38.43 5.20
C ASN A 56 -4.94 -39.36 6.28
N PRO A 57 -6.19 -39.14 6.74
CA PRO A 57 -6.77 -39.95 7.82
C PRO A 57 -6.91 -41.40 7.37
N ALA A 58 -6.29 -42.35 8.13
CA ALA A 58 -6.25 -43.77 7.78
C ALA A 58 -7.65 -44.37 7.58
N SER A 59 -8.59 -44.04 8.46
CA SER A 59 -9.97 -44.53 8.40
C SER A 59 -10.72 -44.14 7.11
N ILE A 60 -10.45 -42.97 6.56
CA ILE A 60 -11.06 -42.51 5.32
C ILE A 60 -10.41 -43.21 4.11
N TRP A 61 -9.08 -43.39 4.16
CA TRP A 61 -8.39 -44.21 3.15
C TRP A 61 -8.81 -45.67 3.20
N GLU A 62 -9.09 -46.23 4.37
CA GLU A 62 -9.69 -47.56 4.50
C GLU A 62 -11.06 -47.63 3.81
N ALA A 63 -11.93 -46.63 4.04
CA ALA A 63 -13.24 -46.60 3.32
C ALA A 63 -13.10 -46.56 1.80
N VAL A 64 -12.10 -45.86 1.29
CA VAL A 64 -11.77 -45.83 -0.15
C VAL A 64 -11.26 -47.22 -0.63
N ALA A 65 -10.40 -47.86 0.17
CA ALA A 65 -9.90 -49.20 -0.11
C ALA A 65 -11.03 -50.25 -0.05
N ASP A 66 -11.90 -50.21 0.94
CA ASP A 66 -13.07 -51.07 1.10
C ASP A 66 -14.01 -50.95 -0.10
N PHE A 67 -14.30 -49.73 -0.53
CA PHE A 67 -15.08 -49.48 -1.74
C PHE A 67 -14.45 -50.12 -2.98
N ARG A 68 -13.14 -49.98 -3.17
CA ARG A 68 -12.42 -50.63 -4.27
C ARG A 68 -12.54 -52.15 -4.22
N HIS A 69 -12.42 -52.76 -3.02
CA HIS A 69 -12.47 -54.23 -2.85
C HIS A 69 -13.90 -54.79 -2.97
N SER A 70 -14.91 -54.01 -2.62
CA SER A 70 -16.31 -54.44 -2.72
C SER A 70 -16.77 -54.66 -4.16
N GLY A 71 -16.16 -53.97 -5.13
CA GLY A 71 -16.65 -54.02 -6.52
C GLY A 71 -17.96 -53.26 -6.74
N GLU A 72 -18.44 -52.49 -5.77
CA GLU A 72 -19.61 -51.63 -5.88
C GLU A 72 -19.46 -50.65 -7.04
N PRO A 73 -20.45 -50.48 -7.91
CA PRO A 73 -20.39 -49.55 -9.00
C PRO A 73 -20.50 -48.10 -8.46
N ASN A 74 -19.68 -47.19 -9.04
CA ASN A 74 -19.70 -45.80 -8.61
C ASN A 74 -20.89 -44.99 -9.18
N PHE A 75 -21.32 -45.30 -10.39
CA PHE A 75 -22.43 -44.64 -11.09
C PHE A 75 -23.35 -45.67 -11.70
N VAL A 76 -24.65 -45.59 -11.43
CA VAL A 76 -25.66 -46.51 -11.88
C VAL A 76 -26.92 -45.85 -12.44
N GLN A 77 -26.91 -44.51 -12.62
CA GLN A 77 -28.06 -43.81 -13.18
C GLN A 77 -28.41 -44.33 -14.60
N PRO A 78 -29.68 -44.51 -14.94
CA PRO A 78 -30.88 -44.17 -14.14
C PRO A 78 -31.40 -45.37 -13.32
N SER A 79 -30.71 -45.71 -12.26
CA SER A 79 -31.11 -46.75 -11.29
C SER A 79 -31.08 -46.20 -9.88
N PHE A 80 -31.47 -47.01 -8.89
CA PHE A 80 -31.35 -46.60 -7.48
C PHE A 80 -29.88 -46.44 -7.08
N LEU A 81 -29.58 -45.34 -6.41
CA LEU A 81 -28.24 -45.05 -5.85
C LEU A 81 -28.21 -45.54 -4.40
N ASP A 82 -27.80 -46.80 -4.21
CA ASP A 82 -27.91 -47.50 -2.90
C ASP A 82 -27.08 -46.78 -1.82
N ALA A 83 -25.80 -46.53 -2.05
CA ALA A 83 -24.92 -45.80 -1.11
C ALA A 83 -25.42 -44.40 -0.80
N ALA A 84 -25.97 -43.69 -1.79
CA ALA A 84 -26.56 -42.39 -1.56
C ALA A 84 -27.83 -42.45 -0.71
N GLY A 85 -28.68 -43.46 -0.96
CA GLY A 85 -29.84 -43.70 -0.13
C GLY A 85 -29.50 -44.03 1.31
N GLU A 86 -28.45 -44.83 1.54
CA GLU A 86 -27.95 -45.14 2.89
C GLU A 86 -27.35 -43.93 3.60
N LEU A 87 -26.54 -43.11 2.93
CA LEU A 87 -26.02 -41.87 3.48
C LEU A 87 -27.15 -40.87 3.79
N ALA A 88 -28.11 -40.73 2.88
CA ALA A 88 -29.28 -39.88 3.09
C ALA A 88 -30.08 -40.32 4.33
N ARG A 89 -30.37 -41.65 4.47
CA ARG A 89 -31.01 -42.21 5.66
C ARG A 89 -30.22 -41.82 6.94
N ARG A 90 -28.91 -42.05 6.94
CA ARG A 90 -28.08 -41.77 8.12
C ARG A 90 -28.01 -40.28 8.45
N LEU A 91 -27.94 -39.40 7.46
CA LEU A 91 -28.00 -37.94 7.67
C LEU A 91 -29.33 -37.51 8.30
N VAL A 92 -30.45 -38.03 7.79
CA VAL A 92 -31.80 -37.73 8.31
C VAL A 92 -31.97 -38.25 9.74
N GLU A 93 -31.45 -39.44 10.06
CA GLU A 93 -31.48 -39.98 11.44
C GLU A 93 -30.71 -39.10 12.45
N LEU A 94 -29.66 -38.43 12.03
CA LEU A 94 -28.78 -37.60 12.85
C LEU A 94 -29.17 -36.12 12.85
N ALA A 95 -29.87 -35.65 11.83
CA ALA A 95 -30.25 -34.26 11.66
C ALA A 95 -31.38 -33.84 12.63
N PRO A 96 -31.55 -32.53 12.88
CA PRO A 96 -32.68 -32.01 13.64
C PRO A 96 -34.03 -32.58 13.13
N PRO A 97 -34.96 -32.92 14.05
CA PRO A 97 -36.24 -33.57 13.65
C PRO A 97 -37.03 -32.76 12.63
N GLY A 98 -37.56 -33.39 11.60
CA GLY A 98 -38.37 -32.77 10.57
C GLY A 98 -37.68 -32.65 9.20
N LEU A 99 -36.37 -32.71 9.15
CA LEU A 99 -35.63 -32.87 7.88
C LEU A 99 -35.80 -34.31 7.35
N ARG A 100 -36.15 -34.46 6.09
CA ARG A 100 -36.57 -35.76 5.56
C ARG A 100 -35.92 -36.17 4.26
N TYR A 101 -35.62 -35.22 3.37
CA TYR A 101 -35.07 -35.49 2.05
C TYR A 101 -33.68 -34.88 1.91
N VAL A 102 -32.81 -35.59 1.19
CA VAL A 102 -31.44 -35.14 0.97
C VAL A 102 -31.18 -35.02 -0.54
N THR A 103 -30.72 -33.87 -0.97
CA THR A 103 -30.21 -33.67 -2.34
C THR A 103 -28.69 -33.56 -2.26
N PHE A 104 -27.98 -34.54 -2.81
CA PHE A 104 -26.54 -34.51 -2.87
C PHE A 104 -26.05 -33.60 -3.98
N THR A 105 -24.87 -33.03 -3.75
CA THR A 105 -24.13 -32.16 -4.66
C THR A 105 -22.63 -32.45 -4.55
N ASN A 106 -21.76 -31.75 -5.33
CA ASN A 106 -20.32 -31.99 -5.30
C ASN A 106 -19.55 -30.94 -4.51
N SER A 107 -20.21 -29.87 -4.07
CA SER A 107 -19.59 -28.77 -3.30
C SER A 107 -20.61 -28.03 -2.45
N GLY A 108 -20.13 -27.21 -1.52
CA GLY A 108 -20.99 -26.34 -0.75
C GLY A 108 -21.71 -25.28 -1.62
N ALA A 109 -21.03 -24.69 -2.59
CA ALA A 109 -21.66 -23.74 -3.51
C ALA A 109 -22.82 -24.40 -4.30
N GLU A 110 -22.66 -25.63 -4.76
CA GLU A 110 -23.75 -26.37 -5.40
C GLU A 110 -24.89 -26.72 -4.43
N ALA A 111 -24.60 -26.98 -3.15
CA ALA A 111 -25.62 -27.19 -2.12
C ALA A 111 -26.44 -25.91 -1.90
N VAL A 112 -25.79 -24.74 -1.89
CA VAL A 112 -26.47 -23.44 -1.86
C VAL A 112 -27.35 -23.26 -3.12
N GLU A 113 -26.82 -23.49 -4.32
CA GLU A 113 -27.58 -23.40 -5.57
C GLU A 113 -28.81 -24.31 -5.56
N ALA A 114 -28.68 -25.52 -5.00
CA ALA A 114 -29.80 -26.46 -4.85
C ALA A 114 -30.86 -25.86 -3.89
N ALA A 115 -30.43 -25.31 -2.74
CA ALA A 115 -31.33 -24.72 -1.77
C ALA A 115 -32.09 -23.51 -2.33
N LEU A 116 -31.39 -22.61 -3.05
CA LEU A 116 -32.02 -21.43 -3.69
C LEU A 116 -33.13 -21.85 -4.67
N LYS A 117 -32.85 -22.82 -5.50
CA LYS A 117 -33.84 -23.36 -6.45
C LYS A 117 -34.97 -24.05 -5.75
N LEU A 118 -34.69 -24.87 -4.74
CA LEU A 118 -35.71 -25.58 -3.97
C LEU A 118 -36.65 -24.58 -3.28
N CYS A 119 -36.10 -23.54 -2.61
CA CYS A 119 -36.90 -22.52 -1.93
C CYS A 119 -37.83 -21.74 -2.88
N ARG A 120 -37.30 -21.36 -4.05
CA ARG A 120 -38.08 -20.70 -5.11
C ARG A 120 -39.19 -21.60 -5.65
N SER A 121 -38.90 -22.87 -5.89
CA SER A 121 -39.85 -23.86 -6.36
C SER A 121 -40.94 -24.15 -5.33
N ALA A 122 -40.58 -24.21 -4.04
CA ALA A 122 -41.51 -24.53 -2.97
C ALA A 122 -42.49 -23.39 -2.66
N THR A 123 -42.03 -22.16 -2.73
CA THR A 123 -42.79 -20.97 -2.34
C THR A 123 -43.44 -20.22 -3.51
N GLY A 124 -42.93 -20.42 -4.74
CA GLY A 124 -43.29 -19.64 -5.90
C GLY A 124 -42.74 -18.20 -5.88
N ARG A 125 -41.97 -17.82 -4.84
CA ARG A 125 -41.37 -16.49 -4.68
C ARG A 125 -39.97 -16.49 -5.25
N GLN A 126 -39.47 -15.32 -5.66
CA GLN A 126 -38.16 -15.18 -6.31
C GLN A 126 -37.08 -14.62 -5.39
N GLY A 127 -37.45 -13.81 -4.40
CA GLY A 127 -36.51 -13.12 -3.53
C GLY A 127 -35.73 -14.08 -2.61
N ILE A 128 -34.48 -13.83 -2.41
CA ILE A 128 -33.63 -14.49 -1.43
C ILE A 128 -33.07 -13.41 -0.50
N LEU A 129 -33.18 -13.61 0.78
CA LEU A 129 -32.60 -12.76 1.80
C LEU A 129 -31.37 -13.45 2.39
N ALA A 130 -30.26 -12.75 2.53
CA ALA A 130 -29.04 -13.24 3.15
C ALA A 130 -28.55 -12.24 4.22
N ALA A 131 -27.54 -12.62 5.00
CA ALA A 131 -26.94 -11.72 5.95
C ALA A 131 -25.76 -10.95 5.33
N GLU A 132 -25.56 -9.71 5.73
CA GLU A 132 -24.35 -8.95 5.40
C GLU A 132 -23.10 -9.70 5.92
N ASN A 133 -21.97 -9.56 5.21
CA ASN A 133 -20.70 -10.25 5.47
C ASN A 133 -20.76 -11.79 5.43
N SER A 134 -21.86 -12.40 4.97
CA SER A 134 -21.99 -13.84 4.79
C SER A 134 -21.12 -14.37 3.64
N PHE A 135 -20.84 -15.68 3.68
CA PHE A 135 -20.16 -16.38 2.61
C PHE A 135 -20.85 -17.71 2.28
N HIS A 136 -21.45 -17.82 1.09
CA HIS A 136 -22.20 -18.99 0.67
C HIS A 136 -21.62 -19.69 -0.57
N GLY A 137 -20.55 -19.15 -1.15
CA GLY A 137 -19.87 -19.71 -2.31
C GLY A 137 -19.57 -18.68 -3.40
N LYS A 138 -19.01 -19.17 -4.51
CA LYS A 138 -18.55 -18.32 -5.63
C LYS A 138 -19.15 -18.70 -7.00
N THR A 139 -20.13 -19.62 -7.08
CA THR A 139 -21.01 -19.71 -8.26
C THR A 139 -21.93 -18.49 -8.29
N LEU A 140 -22.46 -18.09 -9.44
CA LEU A 140 -23.20 -16.82 -9.56
C LEU A 140 -24.39 -16.71 -8.59
N GLY A 141 -25.16 -17.78 -8.37
CA GLY A 141 -26.26 -17.75 -7.40
C GLY A 141 -25.75 -17.72 -5.97
N ALA A 142 -24.79 -18.58 -5.59
CA ALA A 142 -24.19 -18.57 -4.27
C ALA A 142 -23.42 -17.26 -3.99
N LEU A 143 -22.75 -16.69 -5.00
CA LEU A 143 -22.09 -15.37 -4.92
C LEU A 143 -23.12 -14.26 -4.72
N SER A 144 -24.30 -14.37 -5.34
CA SER A 144 -25.38 -13.41 -5.15
C SER A 144 -25.96 -13.43 -3.73
N ALA A 145 -25.85 -14.56 -3.02
CA ALA A 145 -26.21 -14.69 -1.61
C ALA A 145 -25.05 -14.34 -0.65
N THR A 146 -23.81 -14.21 -1.16
CA THR A 146 -22.62 -13.85 -0.38
C THR A 146 -22.60 -12.35 -0.12
N GLY A 147 -22.74 -11.93 1.15
CA GLY A 147 -22.94 -10.54 1.56
C GLY A 147 -21.68 -9.66 1.53
N ASN A 148 -20.88 -9.74 0.45
CA ASN A 148 -19.66 -8.93 0.28
C ASN A 148 -19.62 -8.27 -1.11
N PRO A 149 -19.87 -6.95 -1.19
CA PRO A 149 -19.88 -6.22 -2.46
C PRO A 149 -18.54 -6.29 -3.23
N ALA A 150 -17.41 -6.41 -2.54
CA ALA A 150 -16.10 -6.48 -3.18
C ALA A 150 -15.91 -7.77 -4.00
N TYR A 151 -16.52 -8.88 -3.56
CA TYR A 151 -16.52 -10.12 -4.34
C TYR A 151 -17.53 -10.11 -5.46
N GLN A 152 -18.63 -9.38 -5.31
CA GLN A 152 -19.76 -9.38 -6.25
C GLN A 152 -19.51 -8.47 -7.46
N ALA A 153 -18.99 -7.27 -7.22
CA ALA A 153 -18.88 -6.21 -8.22
C ALA A 153 -18.14 -6.61 -9.51
N PRO A 154 -17.00 -7.33 -9.46
CA PRO A 154 -16.29 -7.73 -10.69
C PRO A 154 -17.06 -8.71 -11.60
N PHE A 155 -18.08 -9.38 -11.05
CA PHE A 155 -18.82 -10.45 -11.75
C PHE A 155 -20.30 -10.12 -12.01
N GLY A 156 -20.69 -8.87 -11.77
CA GLY A 156 -22.09 -8.44 -11.95
C GLY A 156 -23.08 -9.11 -11.00
N ALA A 157 -22.62 -9.51 -9.81
CA ALA A 157 -23.48 -9.95 -8.72
C ALA A 157 -23.74 -8.79 -7.73
N PRO A 158 -24.79 -8.83 -6.89
CA PRO A 158 -25.82 -9.90 -6.86
C PRO A 158 -26.78 -9.85 -8.05
N ALA A 159 -27.33 -11.02 -8.41
CA ALA A 159 -28.43 -11.10 -9.36
C ALA A 159 -29.69 -10.44 -8.80
N GLU A 160 -30.62 -10.06 -9.66
CA GLU A 160 -31.92 -9.51 -9.23
C GLU A 160 -32.65 -10.47 -8.27
N GLY A 161 -33.23 -9.89 -7.23
CA GLY A 161 -33.98 -10.62 -6.21
C GLY A 161 -33.15 -11.09 -5.01
N PHE A 162 -31.88 -10.66 -4.89
CA PHE A 162 -31.09 -10.89 -3.68
C PHE A 162 -30.99 -9.60 -2.85
N ASP A 163 -31.27 -9.72 -1.57
CA ASP A 163 -31.20 -8.62 -0.60
C ASP A 163 -30.46 -9.07 0.66
N PHE A 164 -30.03 -8.11 1.45
CA PHE A 164 -29.24 -8.34 2.64
C PHE A 164 -29.83 -7.66 3.87
N VAL A 165 -29.54 -8.25 5.04
CA VAL A 165 -29.88 -7.70 6.37
C VAL A 165 -28.67 -7.83 7.29
N GLU A 166 -28.59 -6.96 8.27
CA GLU A 166 -27.54 -6.98 9.27
C GLU A 166 -27.56 -8.31 10.04
N TYR A 167 -26.39 -8.98 10.13
CA TYR A 167 -26.24 -10.24 10.81
C TYR A 167 -26.37 -10.08 12.34
N GLY A 168 -27.13 -10.95 12.98
CA GLY A 168 -27.33 -10.93 14.42
C GLY A 168 -28.45 -9.97 14.89
N VAL A 169 -29.08 -9.21 13.99
CA VAL A 169 -30.14 -8.23 14.32
C VAL A 169 -31.50 -8.71 13.84
N LEU A 170 -32.32 -9.23 14.76
CA LEU A 170 -33.64 -9.77 14.44
C LEU A 170 -34.62 -8.71 13.92
N ASP A 171 -34.57 -7.50 14.48
CA ASP A 171 -35.42 -6.40 14.06
C ASP A 171 -35.17 -6.04 12.59
N ALA A 172 -33.92 -6.06 12.13
CA ALA A 172 -33.60 -5.80 10.73
C ALA A 172 -34.20 -6.88 9.80
N LEU A 173 -34.20 -8.13 10.21
CA LEU A 173 -34.84 -9.23 9.48
C LEU A 173 -36.36 -9.03 9.43
N GLU A 174 -36.99 -8.77 10.57
CA GLU A 174 -38.44 -8.58 10.67
C GLU A 174 -38.90 -7.37 9.85
N ASP A 175 -38.26 -6.24 9.98
CA ASP A 175 -38.55 -5.01 9.23
C ASP A 175 -38.45 -5.22 7.71
N LYS A 176 -37.44 -5.97 7.25
CA LYS A 176 -37.26 -6.26 5.82
C LYS A 176 -38.42 -7.14 5.30
N LEU A 177 -38.78 -8.17 6.05
CA LEU A 177 -39.88 -9.08 5.68
C LEU A 177 -41.23 -8.40 5.80
N ALA A 178 -41.45 -7.56 6.79
CA ALA A 178 -42.70 -6.81 6.95
C ALA A 178 -42.94 -5.82 5.80
N LYS A 179 -41.91 -5.20 5.25
CA LYS A 179 -42.01 -4.28 4.08
C LYS A 179 -42.38 -4.99 2.79
N ALA A 180 -42.07 -6.30 2.66
CA ALA A 180 -42.33 -7.06 1.44
C ALA A 180 -42.71 -8.52 1.77
N PRO A 181 -43.88 -8.77 2.41
CA PRO A 181 -44.22 -10.08 3.03
C PRO A 181 -44.27 -11.26 2.07
N GLN A 182 -44.42 -11.02 0.77
CA GLN A 182 -44.52 -12.06 -0.28
C GLN A 182 -43.32 -12.07 -1.24
N ALA A 183 -42.29 -11.25 -1.00
CA ALA A 183 -41.17 -11.12 -1.94
C ALA A 183 -40.18 -12.28 -1.80
N TYR A 184 -39.89 -12.73 -0.59
CA TYR A 184 -38.80 -13.63 -0.28
C TYR A 184 -39.24 -15.08 -0.17
N ALA A 185 -38.51 -15.98 -0.86
CA ALA A 185 -38.63 -17.43 -0.76
C ALA A 185 -37.89 -17.97 0.47
N ALA A 186 -36.72 -17.42 0.77
CA ALA A 186 -35.89 -17.90 1.86
C ALA A 186 -35.06 -16.79 2.51
N PHE A 187 -34.69 -17.03 3.76
CA PHE A 187 -33.58 -16.41 4.44
C PHE A 187 -32.47 -17.44 4.63
N ILE A 188 -31.29 -17.18 4.05
CA ILE A 188 -30.11 -18.04 4.18
C ILE A 188 -29.13 -17.41 5.16
N VAL A 189 -28.63 -18.21 6.13
CA VAL A 189 -27.78 -17.74 7.23
C VAL A 189 -26.81 -18.79 7.72
N GLU A 190 -25.58 -18.37 8.07
CA GLU A 190 -24.59 -19.20 8.78
C GLU A 190 -24.86 -19.10 10.30
N PRO A 191 -24.79 -20.22 11.07
CA PRO A 191 -24.85 -20.16 12.55
C PRO A 191 -23.72 -19.34 13.18
N ILE A 192 -22.54 -19.38 12.57
CA ILE A 192 -21.38 -18.51 12.83
C ILE A 192 -20.84 -18.14 11.47
N GLN A 193 -20.73 -16.85 11.19
CA GLN A 193 -20.12 -16.40 9.93
C GLN A 193 -18.63 -16.73 9.91
N GLY A 194 -18.21 -17.62 9.01
CA GLY A 194 -16.82 -18.05 8.91
C GLY A 194 -15.93 -16.99 8.29
N GLU A 195 -16.14 -16.69 7.03
CA GLU A 195 -15.37 -15.70 6.27
C GLU A 195 -15.65 -14.26 6.69
N GLY A 196 -16.77 -14.00 7.33
CA GLY A 196 -17.14 -12.71 7.90
C GLY A 196 -16.31 -12.30 9.12
N GLY A 197 -15.41 -13.16 9.63
CA GLY A 197 -14.55 -12.88 10.78
C GLY A 197 -14.85 -13.72 12.03
N ILE A 198 -15.30 -14.94 11.86
CA ILE A 198 -15.75 -15.84 12.94
C ILE A 198 -16.75 -15.13 13.85
N VAL A 199 -17.78 -14.53 13.22
CA VAL A 199 -18.76 -13.73 13.93
C VAL A 199 -19.83 -14.64 14.53
N VAL A 200 -19.91 -14.64 15.86
CA VAL A 200 -20.91 -15.39 16.64
C VAL A 200 -22.10 -14.46 16.88
N PRO A 201 -23.33 -14.84 16.50
CA PRO A 201 -24.49 -13.99 16.70
C PRO A 201 -24.89 -13.96 18.20
N PRO A 202 -25.71 -12.97 18.61
CA PRO A 202 -26.30 -12.98 19.95
C PRO A 202 -27.07 -14.29 20.24
N PRO A 203 -27.08 -14.78 21.48
CA PRO A 203 -27.85 -15.96 21.84
C PRO A 203 -29.32 -15.85 21.46
N GLY A 204 -29.88 -16.92 20.90
CA GLY A 204 -31.28 -16.96 20.44
C GLY A 204 -31.54 -16.34 19.06
N TYR A 205 -30.51 -15.94 18.37
CA TYR A 205 -30.65 -15.34 17.03
C TYR A 205 -31.23 -16.30 16.01
N LEU A 206 -30.72 -17.51 15.89
CA LEU A 206 -31.27 -18.52 14.97
C LEU A 206 -32.71 -18.90 15.33
N ALA A 207 -32.98 -19.08 16.60
CA ALA A 207 -34.33 -19.40 17.08
C ALA A 207 -35.32 -18.23 16.80
N GLY A 208 -34.89 -17.00 16.98
CA GLY A 208 -35.65 -15.81 16.62
C GLY A 208 -35.90 -15.69 15.11
N ALA A 209 -34.84 -15.90 14.31
CA ALA A 209 -34.94 -15.88 12.85
C ALA A 209 -35.92 -16.96 12.32
N LYS A 210 -35.91 -18.17 12.90
CA LYS A 210 -36.87 -19.24 12.54
C LYS A 210 -38.29 -18.78 12.78
N LYS A 211 -38.61 -18.20 13.94
CA LYS A 211 -39.94 -17.71 14.28
C LYS A 211 -40.43 -16.59 13.37
N ILE A 212 -39.53 -15.68 13.02
CA ILE A 212 -39.82 -14.58 12.09
C ILE A 212 -40.10 -15.16 10.70
N CYS A 213 -39.23 -16.05 10.19
CA CYS A 213 -39.41 -16.68 8.90
C CYS A 213 -40.74 -17.44 8.81
N GLU A 214 -41.12 -18.22 9.83
CA GLU A 214 -42.41 -18.91 9.91
C GLU A 214 -43.60 -17.95 9.84
N ARG A 215 -43.53 -16.81 10.55
CA ARG A 215 -44.60 -15.80 10.53
C ARG A 215 -44.87 -15.24 9.14
N TYR A 216 -43.84 -15.06 8.32
CA TYR A 216 -43.93 -14.52 6.96
C TYR A 216 -43.98 -15.60 5.87
N GLY A 217 -43.97 -16.87 6.24
CA GLY A 217 -43.96 -18.00 5.30
C GLY A 217 -42.70 -18.01 4.43
N VAL A 218 -41.56 -17.61 4.97
CA VAL A 218 -40.22 -17.63 4.37
C VAL A 218 -39.47 -18.84 4.88
N LEU A 219 -38.80 -19.59 4.02
CA LEU A 219 -38.03 -20.77 4.43
C LEU A 219 -36.70 -20.34 5.07
N LEU A 220 -36.37 -20.91 6.23
CA LEU A 220 -35.07 -20.75 6.85
C LEU A 220 -34.05 -21.76 6.29
N VAL A 221 -33.02 -21.30 5.64
CA VAL A 221 -31.90 -22.10 5.17
C VAL A 221 -30.71 -21.87 6.09
N VAL A 222 -30.28 -22.89 6.82
CA VAL A 222 -29.10 -22.81 7.68
C VAL A 222 -27.90 -23.42 6.94
N ASP A 223 -26.91 -22.59 6.69
CA ASP A 223 -25.68 -22.99 6.04
C ASP A 223 -24.67 -23.49 7.07
N GLU A 224 -24.60 -24.78 7.22
CA GLU A 224 -23.66 -25.49 8.10
C GLU A 224 -22.50 -26.14 7.33
N ILE A 225 -22.17 -25.59 6.17
CA ILE A 225 -21.07 -26.10 5.37
C ILE A 225 -19.72 -25.99 6.14
N GLN A 226 -19.56 -24.96 6.96
CA GLN A 226 -18.37 -24.79 7.80
C GLN A 226 -18.60 -25.15 9.26
N THR A 227 -19.73 -24.77 9.82
CA THR A 227 -20.05 -24.93 11.24
C THR A 227 -20.46 -26.36 11.63
N GLY A 228 -20.98 -27.12 10.71
CA GLY A 228 -21.50 -28.49 10.93
C GLY A 228 -20.40 -29.54 11.07
N LEU A 229 -20.86 -30.75 11.31
CA LEU A 229 -20.05 -31.98 11.39
C LEU A 229 -18.93 -31.91 12.41
N GLY A 230 -19.23 -31.36 13.61
CA GLY A 230 -18.37 -31.39 14.77
C GLY A 230 -17.54 -30.13 14.98
N ARG A 231 -17.50 -29.18 14.04
CA ARG A 231 -16.62 -28.01 14.11
C ARG A 231 -16.86 -27.15 15.37
N THR A 232 -18.11 -26.93 15.72
CA THR A 232 -18.49 -26.16 16.93
C THR A 232 -18.55 -26.98 18.21
N GLY A 233 -18.27 -28.31 18.11
CA GLY A 233 -18.40 -29.27 19.22
C GLY A 233 -19.78 -29.94 19.24
N HIS A 234 -20.74 -29.53 18.45
CA HIS A 234 -22.02 -30.17 18.16
C HIS A 234 -21.96 -30.83 16.79
N LEU A 235 -22.81 -31.82 16.53
CA LEU A 235 -22.89 -32.42 15.20
C LEU A 235 -23.36 -31.38 14.19
N PHE A 236 -24.37 -30.58 14.57
CA PHE A 236 -24.83 -29.40 13.85
C PHE A 236 -24.89 -28.19 14.81
N ALA A 237 -24.41 -27.04 14.38
CA ALA A 237 -24.35 -25.85 15.23
C ALA A 237 -25.74 -25.32 15.63
N CYS A 238 -26.75 -25.48 14.77
CA CYS A 238 -28.14 -25.10 15.07
C CYS A 238 -28.77 -25.89 16.22
N GLU A 239 -28.22 -27.06 16.60
CA GLU A 239 -28.67 -27.83 17.76
C GLU A 239 -28.49 -27.09 19.08
N GLU A 240 -27.50 -26.21 19.19
CA GLU A 240 -27.23 -25.46 20.39
C GLU A 240 -28.41 -24.54 20.79
N GLU A 241 -29.15 -24.03 19.81
CA GLU A 241 -30.37 -23.23 20.03
C GLU A 241 -31.66 -24.04 19.82
N GLY A 242 -31.56 -25.35 19.61
CA GLY A 242 -32.70 -26.22 19.39
C GLY A 242 -33.49 -25.91 18.12
N VAL A 243 -32.83 -25.38 17.09
CA VAL A 243 -33.47 -24.94 15.86
C VAL A 243 -33.53 -26.06 14.83
N THR A 244 -34.73 -26.32 14.31
CA THR A 244 -34.91 -27.13 13.09
C THR A 244 -35.14 -26.19 11.90
N PRO A 245 -34.16 -26.04 10.99
CA PRO A 245 -34.33 -25.24 9.79
C PRO A 245 -35.23 -25.93 8.77
N ASP A 246 -35.74 -25.20 7.77
CA ASP A 246 -36.45 -25.77 6.65
C ASP A 246 -35.47 -26.47 5.69
N LEU A 247 -34.27 -25.93 5.54
CA LEU A 247 -33.17 -26.54 4.81
C LEU A 247 -31.87 -26.44 5.63
N LEU A 248 -31.05 -27.51 5.61
CA LEU A 248 -29.74 -27.58 6.23
C LEU A 248 -28.71 -27.95 5.17
N LEU A 249 -27.65 -27.14 5.04
CA LEU A 249 -26.61 -27.34 4.04
C LEU A 249 -25.34 -27.89 4.68
N LEU A 250 -24.75 -28.90 4.03
CA LEU A 250 -23.52 -29.56 4.46
C LEU A 250 -22.56 -29.73 3.28
N ALA A 251 -21.26 -29.67 3.55
CA ALA A 251 -20.20 -30.05 2.63
C ALA A 251 -18.88 -30.23 3.40
N LYS A 252 -17.76 -29.73 2.89
CA LYS A 252 -16.43 -29.69 3.55
C LYS A 252 -16.14 -31.00 4.31
N ALA A 253 -16.34 -31.02 5.60
CA ALA A 253 -16.05 -32.16 6.48
C ALA A 253 -16.76 -33.45 6.06
N LEU A 254 -17.91 -33.38 5.34
CA LEU A 254 -18.68 -34.55 4.88
C LEU A 254 -17.84 -35.45 3.99
N GLY A 255 -16.87 -34.90 3.25
CA GLY A 255 -15.96 -35.64 2.37
C GLY A 255 -14.71 -36.20 3.06
N GLY A 256 -14.61 -36.09 4.38
CA GLY A 256 -13.50 -36.60 5.18
C GLY A 256 -12.14 -36.02 4.86
N GLY A 257 -12.13 -34.86 4.16
CA GLY A 257 -10.89 -34.20 3.69
C GLY A 257 -10.29 -34.79 2.42
N LEU A 258 -10.91 -35.81 1.80
CA LEU A 258 -10.40 -36.45 0.59
C LEU A 258 -11.31 -36.28 -0.61
N LEU A 259 -12.63 -36.32 -0.45
CA LEU A 259 -13.56 -36.30 -1.56
C LEU A 259 -14.49 -35.08 -1.53
N PRO A 260 -14.81 -34.52 -2.72
CA PRO A 260 -15.80 -33.46 -2.82
C PRO A 260 -17.23 -34.08 -2.74
N ILE A 261 -18.01 -33.59 -1.76
CA ILE A 261 -19.43 -33.91 -1.60
C ILE A 261 -20.12 -32.77 -0.86
N GLY A 262 -21.35 -32.47 -1.23
CA GLY A 262 -22.25 -31.58 -0.51
C GLY A 262 -23.62 -32.21 -0.37
N ALA A 263 -24.43 -31.67 0.53
CA ALA A 263 -25.80 -32.13 0.77
C ALA A 263 -26.70 -30.96 1.16
N CYS A 264 -27.91 -30.93 0.64
CA CYS A 264 -28.99 -30.07 1.02
C CYS A 264 -30.09 -30.95 1.62
N LEU A 265 -30.25 -30.92 2.94
CA LEU A 265 -31.34 -31.60 3.66
C LEU A 265 -32.56 -30.67 3.66
N SER A 266 -33.74 -31.19 3.54
CA SER A 266 -34.97 -30.42 3.49
C SER A 266 -36.13 -31.10 4.21
N THR A 267 -37.06 -30.26 4.69
CA THR A 267 -38.35 -30.74 5.22
C THR A 267 -39.25 -31.26 4.10
N VAL A 268 -40.27 -32.07 4.48
CA VAL A 268 -41.30 -32.56 3.53
C VAL A 268 -42.03 -31.38 2.87
N ALA A 269 -42.30 -30.33 3.62
CA ALA A 269 -43.02 -29.14 3.13
C ALA A 269 -42.23 -28.33 2.07
N ALA A 270 -40.91 -28.31 2.16
CA ALA A 270 -40.06 -27.64 1.19
C ALA A 270 -39.82 -28.44 -0.09
N TYR A 271 -39.85 -29.77 -0.01
CA TYR A 271 -39.49 -30.67 -1.13
C TYR A 271 -40.68 -30.90 -2.08
N ASN A 272 -40.48 -30.72 -3.37
CA ASN A 272 -41.54 -30.81 -4.35
C ASN A 272 -41.08 -31.49 -5.65
N ALA A 273 -42.07 -31.98 -6.46
CA ALA A 273 -41.82 -32.73 -7.67
C ALA A 273 -41.09 -31.93 -8.76
N ASP A 274 -41.38 -30.63 -8.86
CA ASP A 274 -40.73 -29.77 -9.87
C ASP A 274 -39.22 -29.68 -9.63
N PHE A 275 -38.81 -29.53 -8.40
CA PHE A 275 -37.38 -29.55 -8.06
C PHE A 275 -36.82 -30.98 -8.24
N ALA A 276 -37.45 -31.97 -7.67
CA ALA A 276 -36.94 -33.34 -7.65
C ALA A 276 -36.69 -33.92 -9.06
N LEU A 277 -37.52 -33.57 -10.02
CA LEU A 277 -37.45 -34.10 -11.40
C LEU A 277 -36.65 -33.22 -12.36
N LYS A 278 -36.29 -31.97 -11.97
CA LYS A 278 -35.63 -31.00 -12.84
C LYS A 278 -34.24 -30.63 -12.35
N HIS A 279 -33.88 -30.95 -11.08
CA HIS A 279 -32.56 -30.70 -10.53
C HIS A 279 -31.73 -31.98 -10.50
N SER A 280 -30.54 -31.94 -11.09
CA SER A 280 -29.59 -33.05 -11.06
C SER A 280 -28.16 -32.54 -11.23
N SER A 281 -27.21 -33.37 -10.82
CA SER A 281 -25.78 -33.17 -11.06
C SER A 281 -25.16 -34.57 -11.29
N THR A 282 -24.35 -34.73 -12.35
CA THR A 282 -23.90 -36.05 -12.80
C THR A 282 -23.09 -36.80 -11.74
N PHE A 283 -22.21 -36.12 -11.01
CA PHE A 283 -21.35 -36.76 -10.02
C PHE A 283 -21.92 -36.74 -8.60
N ALA A 284 -23.04 -36.07 -8.38
CA ALA A 284 -23.65 -35.97 -7.06
C ALA A 284 -24.24 -37.33 -6.62
N GLY A 285 -23.97 -37.69 -5.38
CA GLY A 285 -24.44 -38.97 -4.82
C GLY A 285 -23.69 -40.19 -5.35
N ASN A 286 -22.47 -40.01 -5.92
CA ASN A 286 -21.64 -41.13 -6.34
C ASN A 286 -21.32 -42.04 -5.13
N SER A 287 -21.28 -43.39 -5.39
CA SER A 287 -21.16 -44.38 -4.30
C SER A 287 -19.89 -44.19 -3.47
N LEU A 288 -18.76 -43.91 -4.08
CA LEU A 288 -17.50 -43.70 -3.35
C LEU A 288 -17.58 -42.56 -2.36
N ALA A 289 -18.05 -41.36 -2.81
CA ALA A 289 -18.18 -40.21 -1.91
C ALA A 289 -19.21 -40.46 -0.80
N CYS A 290 -20.29 -41.18 -1.10
CA CYS A 290 -21.30 -41.56 -0.12
C CYS A 290 -20.77 -42.56 0.92
N ARG A 291 -19.99 -43.57 0.54
CA ARG A 291 -19.32 -44.50 1.48
C ARG A 291 -18.33 -43.77 2.37
N VAL A 292 -17.58 -42.77 1.86
CA VAL A 292 -16.74 -41.92 2.65
C VAL A 292 -17.58 -41.05 3.63
N GLY A 293 -18.67 -40.44 3.16
CA GLY A 293 -19.60 -39.70 4.00
C GLY A 293 -20.17 -40.53 5.16
N LEU A 294 -20.54 -41.79 4.91
CA LEU A 294 -20.97 -42.73 5.94
C LEU A 294 -19.86 -42.97 6.99
N ARG A 295 -18.61 -43.20 6.55
CA ARG A 295 -17.47 -43.36 7.44
C ARG A 295 -17.22 -42.12 8.29
N VAL A 296 -17.38 -40.92 7.70
CA VAL A 296 -17.28 -39.63 8.45
C VAL A 296 -18.33 -39.59 9.55
N LEU A 297 -19.60 -39.87 9.26
CA LEU A 297 -20.68 -39.86 10.24
C LEU A 297 -20.46 -40.93 11.33
N GLU A 298 -19.99 -42.10 10.95
CA GLU A 298 -19.62 -43.14 11.90
C GLU A 298 -18.57 -42.69 12.89
N GLN A 299 -17.49 -42.08 12.42
CA GLN A 299 -16.43 -41.57 13.30
C GLN A 299 -16.89 -40.44 14.21
N LEU A 300 -17.69 -39.50 13.72
CA LEU A 300 -18.21 -38.39 14.50
C LEU A 300 -19.17 -38.87 15.61
N THR A 301 -19.93 -39.95 15.35
CA THR A 301 -20.94 -40.46 16.30
C THR A 301 -20.50 -41.66 17.14
N SER A 302 -19.33 -42.23 16.81
CA SER A 302 -18.77 -43.35 17.56
C SER A 302 -18.50 -43.02 19.03
N ASN A 303 -18.53 -44.03 19.89
CA ASN A 303 -18.24 -43.91 21.32
C ASN A 303 -19.02 -42.76 22.01
N GLY A 304 -20.30 -42.61 21.67
CA GLY A 304 -21.15 -41.55 22.20
C GLY A 304 -20.74 -40.13 21.76
N GLY A 305 -20.08 -39.99 20.60
CA GLY A 305 -19.60 -38.71 20.12
C GLY A 305 -18.32 -38.21 20.78
N ALA A 306 -17.47 -39.14 21.20
CA ALA A 306 -16.21 -38.80 21.90
C ALA A 306 -15.38 -37.72 21.18
N LEU A 307 -15.35 -37.72 19.84
CA LEU A 307 -14.64 -36.72 19.08
C LEU A 307 -15.29 -35.32 19.19
N LEU A 308 -16.62 -35.26 19.26
CA LEU A 308 -17.35 -33.99 19.47
C LEU A 308 -17.07 -33.42 20.88
N HIS A 309 -16.99 -34.30 21.88
CA HIS A 309 -16.60 -33.91 23.22
C HIS A 309 -15.16 -33.38 23.27
N ALA A 310 -14.21 -34.08 22.63
CA ALA A 310 -12.83 -33.63 22.52
C ALA A 310 -12.74 -32.28 21.84
N ALA A 311 -13.49 -32.05 20.76
CA ALA A 311 -13.51 -30.77 20.02
C ALA A 311 -14.01 -29.62 20.95
N ARG A 312 -15.01 -29.88 21.82
CA ARG A 312 -15.44 -28.88 22.82
C ARG A 312 -14.34 -28.57 23.83
N GLU A 313 -13.74 -29.62 24.41
CA GLU A 313 -12.69 -29.49 25.44
C GLU A 313 -11.45 -28.76 24.87
N GLN A 314 -10.95 -29.16 23.70
CA GLN A 314 -9.81 -28.51 23.08
C GLN A 314 -10.15 -27.08 22.61
N GLY A 315 -11.37 -26.85 22.14
CA GLY A 315 -11.88 -25.53 21.79
C GLY A 315 -11.95 -24.59 22.99
N ALA A 316 -12.42 -25.10 24.14
CA ALA A 316 -12.44 -24.34 25.38
C ALA A 316 -11.02 -24.01 25.86
N LEU A 317 -10.09 -24.97 25.84
CA LEU A 317 -8.69 -24.77 26.21
C LEU A 317 -8.04 -23.67 25.33
N LEU A 318 -8.23 -23.72 24.02
CA LEU A 318 -7.73 -22.69 23.10
C LEU A 318 -8.36 -21.34 23.38
N LYS A 319 -9.68 -21.28 23.53
CA LYS A 319 -10.40 -20.02 23.75
C LYS A 319 -9.98 -19.35 25.06
N GLU A 320 -9.93 -20.08 26.16
CA GLU A 320 -9.47 -19.57 27.47
C GLU A 320 -8.04 -19.05 27.40
N GLY A 321 -7.15 -19.77 26.69
CA GLY A 321 -5.77 -19.33 26.48
C GLY A 321 -5.70 -18.05 25.66
N LEU A 322 -6.46 -17.94 24.57
CA LEU A 322 -6.53 -16.74 23.75
C LEU A 322 -7.15 -15.56 24.50
N GLU A 323 -8.17 -15.78 25.32
CA GLU A 323 -8.77 -14.76 26.20
C GLU A 323 -7.77 -14.30 27.27
N SER A 324 -6.89 -15.19 27.75
CA SER A 324 -5.79 -14.79 28.64
C SER A 324 -4.80 -13.89 27.93
N LEU A 325 -4.40 -14.23 26.71
CA LEU A 325 -3.53 -13.38 25.89
C LEU A 325 -4.21 -12.03 25.54
N HIS A 326 -5.52 -12.01 25.31
CA HIS A 326 -6.25 -10.74 25.12
C HIS A 326 -6.15 -9.84 26.38
N ARG A 327 -6.27 -10.41 27.58
CA ARG A 327 -6.10 -9.63 28.83
C ARG A 327 -4.66 -9.12 29.01
N GLU A 328 -3.68 -9.85 28.53
CA GLU A 328 -2.26 -9.45 28.58
C GLU A 328 -1.89 -8.41 27.53
N TYR A 329 -2.47 -8.52 26.31
CA TYR A 329 -2.18 -7.63 25.16
C TYR A 329 -3.44 -6.94 24.62
N PRO A 330 -4.21 -6.17 25.44
CA PRO A 330 -5.48 -5.58 25.04
C PRO A 330 -5.34 -4.48 23.97
N GLN A 331 -4.14 -3.94 23.80
CA GLN A 331 -3.82 -2.95 22.77
C GLN A 331 -3.57 -3.56 21.39
N ILE A 332 -3.38 -4.89 21.30
CA ILE A 332 -3.12 -5.61 20.04
C ILE A 332 -4.31 -6.50 19.69
N ILE A 333 -4.92 -7.15 20.67
CA ILE A 333 -6.09 -8.01 20.48
C ILE A 333 -7.34 -7.24 20.86
N SER A 334 -8.30 -7.10 19.94
CA SER A 334 -9.57 -6.45 20.20
C SER A 334 -10.66 -7.43 20.66
N ALA A 335 -10.62 -8.67 20.14
CA ALA A 335 -11.60 -9.70 20.52
C ALA A 335 -11.09 -11.12 20.29
N VAL A 336 -11.64 -12.05 21.08
CA VAL A 336 -11.57 -13.50 20.88
C VAL A 336 -12.98 -14.02 20.69
N ARG A 337 -13.25 -14.69 19.58
CA ARG A 337 -14.59 -15.15 19.21
C ARG A 337 -14.59 -16.62 18.81
N GLY A 338 -15.77 -17.22 18.78
CA GLY A 338 -15.98 -18.57 18.23
C GLY A 338 -16.51 -19.58 19.22
N ARG A 339 -16.76 -20.79 18.71
CA ARG A 339 -17.25 -21.96 19.46
C ARG A 339 -16.51 -23.21 19.02
N GLY A 340 -16.24 -24.12 19.95
CA GLY A 340 -15.48 -25.33 19.66
C GLY A 340 -14.14 -25.03 19.03
N LEU A 341 -13.83 -25.71 17.92
CA LEU A 341 -12.60 -25.52 17.15
C LEU A 341 -12.77 -24.58 15.94
N MET A 342 -13.70 -23.63 16.03
CA MET A 342 -13.89 -22.52 15.11
C MET A 342 -13.68 -21.22 15.87
N LEU A 343 -12.41 -20.78 15.95
CA LEU A 343 -12.02 -19.61 16.75
C LEU A 343 -11.44 -18.51 15.87
N GLY A 344 -11.69 -17.28 16.27
CA GLY A 344 -11.17 -16.07 15.65
C GLY A 344 -10.45 -15.21 16.68
N LEU A 345 -9.23 -14.80 16.34
CA LEU A 345 -8.45 -13.80 17.06
C LEU A 345 -8.45 -12.50 16.26
N GLU A 346 -9.13 -11.49 16.76
CA GLU A 346 -9.20 -10.18 16.10
C GLU A 346 -8.07 -9.26 16.58
N LEU A 347 -7.29 -8.76 15.63
CA LEU A 347 -6.23 -7.80 15.89
C LEU A 347 -6.81 -6.39 15.74
N GLY A 348 -6.86 -5.63 16.80
CA GLY A 348 -7.36 -4.26 16.84
C GLY A 348 -6.29 -3.34 17.40
N VAL A 349 -5.43 -2.84 16.53
CA VAL A 349 -4.35 -1.95 16.94
C VAL A 349 -4.81 -0.50 16.85
N ASP A 350 -4.68 0.26 17.96
CA ASP A 350 -4.88 1.69 17.94
C ASP A 350 -3.90 2.35 16.96
N ARG A 351 -4.39 3.28 16.15
CA ARG A 351 -3.60 4.00 15.12
C ARG A 351 -2.31 4.64 15.65
N GLY A 352 -2.25 4.95 16.95
CA GLY A 352 -1.07 5.50 17.61
C GLY A 352 -0.04 4.47 18.05
N TYR A 353 -0.42 3.20 18.20
CA TYR A 353 0.43 2.20 18.85
C TYR A 353 1.71 1.89 18.07
N PHE A 354 1.62 1.79 16.76
CA PHE A 354 2.76 1.57 15.87
C PHE A 354 3.14 2.82 15.06
N ALA A 355 2.86 4.02 15.58
CA ALA A 355 3.11 5.26 14.84
C ALA A 355 4.60 5.39 14.45
N GLY A 356 4.86 5.72 13.19
CA GLY A 356 6.22 5.91 12.65
C GLY A 356 6.96 4.61 12.39
N SER A 357 6.25 3.49 12.20
CA SER A 357 6.84 2.18 11.91
C SER A 357 6.16 1.52 10.71
N LEU A 358 6.86 0.58 10.06
CA LEU A 358 6.28 -0.26 9.00
C LEU A 358 5.09 -1.09 9.51
N LEU A 359 5.10 -1.45 10.80
CA LEU A 359 3.97 -2.15 11.44
C LEU A 359 2.71 -1.27 11.44
N GLY A 360 2.86 0.04 11.69
CA GLY A 360 1.75 0.99 11.66
C GLY A 360 1.09 1.07 10.28
N VAL A 361 1.90 1.20 9.23
CA VAL A 361 1.40 1.20 7.85
C VAL A 361 0.71 -0.12 7.51
N THR A 362 1.30 -1.25 7.94
CA THR A 362 0.73 -2.59 7.72
C THR A 362 -0.63 -2.75 8.42
N ALA A 363 -0.77 -2.21 9.64
CA ALA A 363 -2.02 -2.23 10.40
C ALA A 363 -3.09 -1.30 9.79
N GLU A 364 -2.72 -0.08 9.38
CA GLU A 364 -3.64 0.88 8.75
C GLU A 364 -4.22 0.36 7.42
N GLN A 365 -3.48 -0.48 6.72
CA GLN A 365 -3.91 -1.08 5.45
C GLN A 365 -4.55 -2.47 5.60
N GLU A 366 -4.91 -2.87 6.81
CA GLU A 366 -5.55 -4.15 7.12
C GLU A 366 -4.70 -5.39 6.70
N LEU A 367 -3.39 -5.22 6.58
CA LEU A 367 -2.45 -6.27 6.21
C LEU A 367 -1.86 -7.00 7.42
N LEU A 368 -2.15 -6.55 8.65
CA LEU A 368 -1.53 -7.07 9.87
C LEU A 368 -1.85 -8.56 10.10
N ALA A 369 -3.10 -8.99 9.87
CA ALA A 369 -3.46 -10.40 10.02
C ALA A 369 -2.72 -11.31 9.02
N SER A 370 -2.51 -10.84 7.79
CA SER A 370 -1.70 -11.56 6.79
C SER A 370 -0.22 -11.64 7.21
N ALA A 371 0.34 -10.54 7.72
CA ALA A 371 1.72 -10.48 8.21
C ALA A 371 1.93 -11.37 9.44
N VAL A 372 0.97 -11.39 10.38
CA VAL A 372 0.98 -12.28 11.55
C VAL A 372 0.86 -13.75 11.11
N SER A 373 0.00 -14.06 10.15
CA SER A 373 -0.10 -15.44 9.60
C SER A 373 1.22 -15.89 9.00
N ALA A 374 1.92 -15.00 8.29
CA ALA A 374 3.24 -15.27 7.74
C ALA A 374 4.31 -15.43 8.83
N TYR A 375 4.28 -14.59 9.87
CA TYR A 375 5.17 -14.73 11.03
C TYR A 375 4.99 -16.10 11.69
N LEU A 376 3.76 -16.46 12.05
CA LEU A 376 3.44 -17.75 12.70
C LEU A 376 3.88 -18.94 11.84
N LEU A 377 3.66 -18.89 10.51
CA LEU A 377 4.11 -19.94 9.60
C LEU A 377 5.63 -20.08 9.60
N ASN A 378 6.35 -18.97 9.44
CA ASN A 378 7.80 -19.02 9.20
C ASN A 378 8.60 -19.17 10.50
N ARG A 379 8.18 -18.51 11.59
CA ARG A 379 8.89 -18.53 12.89
C ARG A 379 8.39 -19.62 13.80
N GLU A 380 7.08 -19.75 13.95
CA GLU A 380 6.48 -20.66 14.92
C GLU A 380 6.05 -22.00 14.31
N LYS A 381 6.17 -22.17 12.99
CA LYS A 381 5.72 -23.38 12.29
C LYS A 381 4.24 -23.70 12.57
N ILE A 382 3.42 -22.67 12.74
CA ILE A 382 1.98 -22.72 12.93
C ILE A 382 1.31 -22.08 11.72
N ARG A 383 0.46 -22.83 11.05
CA ARG A 383 -0.25 -22.39 9.86
C ARG A 383 -1.64 -21.89 10.20
N VAL A 384 -1.86 -20.60 10.14
CA VAL A 384 -3.16 -19.92 10.29
C VAL A 384 -3.44 -19.07 9.03
N ALA A 385 -4.66 -18.54 8.90
CA ALA A 385 -5.01 -17.63 7.80
C ALA A 385 -5.92 -16.51 8.28
N PRO A 386 -5.86 -15.33 7.67
CA PRO A 386 -6.88 -14.31 7.87
C PRO A 386 -8.23 -14.78 7.31
N THR A 387 -9.31 -14.16 7.78
CA THR A 387 -10.63 -14.32 7.18
C THR A 387 -10.77 -13.38 5.97
N LEU A 388 -11.59 -13.75 4.99
CA LEU A 388 -11.67 -13.01 3.72
C LEU A 388 -12.37 -11.65 3.85
N ASN A 389 -13.37 -11.53 4.73
CA ASN A 389 -14.16 -10.31 4.93
C ASN A 389 -13.78 -9.55 6.19
N GLY A 390 -13.01 -10.16 7.08
CA GLY A 390 -12.51 -9.55 8.31
C GLY A 390 -11.00 -9.40 8.26
N GLY A 391 -10.49 -8.37 7.60
CA GLY A 391 -9.06 -8.17 7.34
C GLY A 391 -8.17 -8.14 8.59
N SER A 392 -8.75 -7.98 9.78
CA SER A 392 -8.07 -8.00 11.08
C SER A 392 -8.18 -9.32 11.85
N VAL A 393 -8.92 -10.32 11.33
CA VAL A 393 -9.21 -11.57 12.06
C VAL A 393 -8.38 -12.73 11.54
N ILE A 394 -7.68 -13.40 12.44
CA ILE A 394 -6.99 -14.67 12.18
C ILE A 394 -7.90 -15.81 12.64
N ARG A 395 -8.18 -16.75 11.71
CA ARG A 395 -8.90 -17.97 12.05
C ARG A 395 -7.97 -19.03 12.63
N ILE A 396 -8.47 -19.77 13.62
CA ILE A 396 -7.82 -20.91 14.26
C ILE A 396 -8.83 -22.06 14.20
N GLU A 397 -8.68 -22.90 13.17
CA GLU A 397 -9.61 -24.01 12.85
C GLU A 397 -8.85 -25.34 12.65
N PRO A 398 -8.16 -25.84 13.67
CA PRO A 398 -7.42 -27.10 13.54
C PRO A 398 -8.35 -28.30 13.28
N PRO A 399 -7.82 -29.46 12.85
CA PRO A 399 -8.58 -30.71 12.79
C PRO A 399 -9.22 -31.03 14.13
N LEU A 400 -10.37 -31.74 14.13
CA LEU A 400 -11.08 -32.14 15.35
C LEU A 400 -10.26 -33.09 16.23
N THR A 401 -9.27 -33.75 15.64
CA THR A 401 -8.33 -34.67 16.28
C THR A 401 -7.16 -33.99 17.00
N ILE A 402 -7.17 -32.67 17.08
CA ILE A 402 -6.09 -31.91 17.76
C ILE A 402 -5.99 -32.29 19.23
N THR A 403 -4.78 -32.37 19.76
CA THR A 403 -4.50 -32.74 21.16
C THR A 403 -4.28 -31.50 22.03
N ALA A 404 -4.45 -31.64 23.34
CA ALA A 404 -4.17 -30.57 24.30
C ALA A 404 -2.72 -30.06 24.25
N ALA A 405 -1.74 -30.95 23.93
CA ALA A 405 -0.35 -30.54 23.74
C ALA A 405 -0.19 -29.63 22.52
N GLN A 406 -0.86 -29.95 21.41
CA GLN A 406 -0.87 -29.13 20.21
C GLN A 406 -1.59 -27.80 20.42
N CYS A 407 -2.71 -27.78 21.17
CA CYS A 407 -3.39 -26.55 21.56
C CYS A 407 -2.46 -25.63 22.37
N ARG A 408 -1.75 -26.18 23.36
CA ARG A 408 -0.74 -25.39 24.11
C ARG A 408 0.38 -24.87 23.22
N ARG A 409 0.84 -25.66 22.22
CA ARG A 409 1.85 -25.21 21.24
C ARG A 409 1.35 -24.01 20.41
N ILE A 410 0.06 -24.01 20.03
CA ILE A 410 -0.56 -22.85 19.33
C ILE A 410 -0.51 -21.62 20.24
N LEU A 411 -0.94 -21.75 21.50
CA LEU A 411 -0.98 -20.64 22.44
C LEU A 411 0.42 -20.06 22.71
N VAL A 412 1.44 -20.91 22.87
CA VAL A 412 2.83 -20.47 23.03
C VAL A 412 3.30 -19.68 21.79
N GLY A 413 3.08 -20.20 20.58
CA GLY A 413 3.50 -19.50 19.37
C GLY A 413 2.78 -18.16 19.15
N ILE A 414 1.50 -18.06 19.53
CA ILE A 414 0.76 -16.79 19.49
C ILE A 414 1.30 -15.83 20.56
N ALA A 415 1.61 -16.31 21.77
CA ALA A 415 2.22 -15.50 22.83
C ALA A 415 3.57 -14.92 22.41
N ASP A 416 4.46 -15.75 21.82
CA ASP A 416 5.76 -15.33 21.31
C ASP A 416 5.61 -14.24 20.22
N MET A 417 4.68 -14.43 19.30
CA MET A 417 4.36 -13.45 18.27
C MET A 417 3.85 -12.12 18.85
N LEU A 418 2.94 -12.18 19.84
CA LEU A 418 2.40 -10.99 20.52
C LEU A 418 3.48 -10.23 21.29
N ALA A 419 4.40 -10.95 21.95
CA ALA A 419 5.54 -10.33 22.61
C ALA A 419 6.40 -9.52 21.63
N VAL A 420 6.70 -10.08 20.44
CA VAL A 420 7.43 -9.38 19.39
C VAL A 420 6.67 -8.17 18.85
N LEU A 421 5.36 -8.27 18.63
CA LEU A 421 4.53 -7.14 18.23
C LEU A 421 4.49 -6.05 19.31
N ASN A 422 4.41 -6.44 20.59
CA ASN A 422 4.37 -5.51 21.70
C ASN A 422 5.66 -4.68 21.86
N GLU A 423 6.79 -5.19 21.38
CA GLU A 423 8.02 -4.41 21.29
C GLU A 423 7.96 -3.28 20.23
N ALA A 424 6.94 -3.28 19.37
CA ALA A 424 6.81 -2.37 18.22
C ALA A 424 8.05 -2.32 17.31
N ASN A 425 8.81 -3.44 17.23
CA ASN A 425 10.05 -3.56 16.48
C ASN A 425 9.80 -4.24 15.12
N ALA A 426 9.68 -3.46 14.06
CA ALA A 426 9.40 -3.97 12.72
C ALA A 426 10.50 -4.90 12.20
N ALA A 427 11.78 -4.65 12.51
CA ALA A 427 12.87 -5.53 12.07
C ALA A 427 12.76 -6.92 12.67
N LYS A 428 12.49 -7.03 13.97
CA LYS A 428 12.27 -8.33 14.61
C LYS A 428 11.06 -9.04 14.01
N PHE A 429 9.95 -8.33 13.85
CA PHE A 429 8.72 -8.89 13.31
C PHE A 429 8.89 -9.35 11.85
N PHE A 430 9.40 -8.49 10.97
CA PHE A 430 9.58 -8.82 9.54
C PHE A 430 10.87 -9.60 9.21
N SER A 431 11.62 -10.02 10.23
CA SER A 431 12.87 -10.77 10.07
C SER A 431 12.73 -12.06 9.23
N PHE A 432 11.54 -12.67 9.22
CA PHE A 432 11.25 -13.84 8.39
C PHE A 432 11.28 -13.54 6.88
N LEU A 433 10.98 -12.30 6.46
CA LEU A 433 11.04 -11.90 5.05
C LEU A 433 12.45 -11.90 4.49
N VAL A 434 13.45 -11.67 5.36
CA VAL A 434 14.88 -11.59 5.02
C VAL A 434 15.70 -12.79 5.54
N SER A 435 15.02 -13.82 6.07
CA SER A 435 15.63 -15.02 6.63
C SER A 435 16.63 -14.76 7.75
N LYS A 436 16.42 -13.67 8.51
CA LYS A 436 17.27 -13.31 9.66
C LYS A 436 16.69 -13.84 10.95
N GLU A 437 17.53 -14.43 11.79
CA GLU A 437 17.13 -14.87 13.13
C GLU A 437 17.58 -13.87 14.19
N PHE A 438 16.68 -13.57 15.12
CA PHE A 438 16.99 -12.82 16.33
C PHE A 438 16.92 -13.79 17.53
N PRO A 439 17.83 -13.67 18.53
CA PRO A 439 17.77 -14.47 19.74
C PRO A 439 16.42 -14.32 20.46
N ARG A 440 15.86 -15.40 21.01
CA ARG A 440 14.67 -15.36 21.86
C ARG A 440 15.01 -14.77 23.22
N GLY A 441 14.07 -14.13 23.89
CA GLY A 441 14.23 -13.22 25.03
C GLY A 441 15.17 -13.59 26.19
N ASP A 442 15.49 -14.84 26.43
CA ASP A 442 16.37 -15.25 27.52
C ASP A 442 17.88 -15.15 27.20
N GLU A 443 18.27 -14.89 25.95
CA GLU A 443 19.68 -14.76 25.52
C GLU A 443 20.14 -13.30 25.32
N MET A 444 19.28 -12.31 25.58
CA MET A 444 19.48 -10.91 25.17
C MET A 444 20.36 -10.03 26.10
N GLU A 445 20.97 -10.57 27.17
CA GLU A 445 21.80 -9.72 28.03
C GLU A 445 23.16 -9.25 27.45
N LYS A 446 23.50 -9.61 26.19
CA LYS A 446 24.85 -9.33 25.63
C LYS A 446 24.94 -8.72 24.24
N THR A 447 23.88 -8.30 23.61
CA THR A 447 24.00 -7.56 22.34
C THR A 447 23.95 -6.05 22.59
N VAL A 448 25.14 -5.46 22.75
CA VAL A 448 25.32 -4.01 22.81
C VAL A 448 24.90 -3.39 21.49
N VAL A 449 23.82 -2.61 21.50
CA VAL A 449 23.48 -1.69 20.41
C VAL A 449 24.63 -0.70 20.29
N PRO A 450 25.27 -0.49 19.12
CA PRO A 450 26.27 0.57 18.97
C PRO A 450 25.61 1.93 19.32
N GLU A 451 26.20 2.64 20.29
CA GLU A 451 25.77 4.02 20.57
C GLU A 451 25.90 4.87 19.29
N PRO A 452 24.85 5.62 18.92
CA PRO A 452 24.97 6.57 17.83
C PRO A 452 25.98 7.64 18.21
N ALA A 453 26.86 8.00 17.28
CA ALA A 453 27.81 9.09 17.45
C ALA A 453 27.09 10.36 17.94
N PRO A 454 27.63 11.10 18.89
CA PRO A 454 26.92 12.19 19.53
C PRO A 454 26.66 13.32 18.54
N SER A 455 25.41 13.45 18.12
CA SER A 455 24.88 14.69 17.56
C SER A 455 24.73 15.66 18.74
N ALA A 456 25.39 16.81 18.68
CA ALA A 456 25.31 17.85 19.69
C ALA A 456 23.87 18.37 19.82
N GLY A 457 23.18 17.95 20.87
CA GLY A 457 21.81 18.39 21.20
C GLY A 457 21.20 17.47 22.26
N SER A 458 21.00 17.98 23.44
CA SER A 458 20.54 17.41 24.71
C SER A 458 19.64 16.16 24.67
N PRO A 459 19.76 15.24 25.63
CA PRO A 459 18.92 14.03 25.70
C PRO A 459 17.49 14.40 26.11
N ARG A 460 16.55 14.20 25.23
CA ARG A 460 15.12 14.14 25.55
C ARG A 460 14.73 12.68 25.75
N THR A 461 14.29 12.32 26.94
CA THR A 461 13.76 11.01 27.27
C THR A 461 12.58 10.67 26.37
N ALA A 462 12.52 9.44 25.87
CA ALA A 462 11.51 8.94 24.92
C ALA A 462 10.05 9.12 25.37
N GLU A 463 9.80 9.17 26.67
CA GLU A 463 8.46 9.36 27.25
C GLU A 463 7.86 10.76 27.00
N THR A 464 8.71 11.79 26.88
CA THR A 464 8.22 13.18 26.69
C THR A 464 7.97 13.50 25.20
N ALA A 465 8.52 12.73 24.27
CA ALA A 465 8.31 12.91 22.83
C ALA A 465 6.99 12.30 22.34
N LEU A 466 6.54 11.19 22.94
CA LEU A 466 5.27 10.54 22.61
C LEU A 466 4.05 11.37 23.03
N LEU A 467 4.09 12.02 24.21
CA LEU A 467 2.98 12.84 24.72
C LEU A 467 2.81 14.20 24.01
N LYS A 468 3.88 14.75 23.40
CA LYS A 468 3.80 16.01 22.64
C LYS A 468 3.42 15.87 21.18
N ARG A 469 3.53 14.67 20.59
CA ARG A 469 3.06 14.40 19.22
C ARG A 469 1.56 14.15 19.13
N ALA A 470 0.93 13.63 20.20
CA ALA A 470 -0.50 13.38 20.25
C ALA A 470 -1.36 14.66 20.31
N ASP A 471 -0.84 15.75 20.92
CA ASP A 471 -1.61 16.99 21.12
C ASP A 471 -1.58 17.97 19.94
N ASN A 472 -0.69 17.81 18.96
CA ASN A 472 -0.64 18.70 17.79
C ASN A 472 -1.41 18.18 16.56
N GLY A 473 -1.99 16.99 16.60
CA GLY A 473 -2.71 16.38 15.48
C GLY A 473 -4.19 16.06 15.74
N ALA A 474 -4.62 15.98 16.97
CA ALA A 474 -5.97 15.60 17.36
C ALA A 474 -6.72 16.70 18.14
N ALA A 475 -6.51 17.98 17.79
CA ALA A 475 -7.54 18.96 18.12
C ALA A 475 -8.73 18.64 17.20
N ALA A 476 -9.73 18.02 17.80
CA ALA A 476 -11.05 17.79 17.25
C ALA A 476 -11.41 18.94 16.29
N VAL A 477 -11.72 18.60 15.04
CA VAL A 477 -12.52 19.47 14.20
C VAL A 477 -13.92 19.44 14.83
N GLY A 478 -14.06 20.20 15.92
CA GLY A 478 -15.33 20.64 16.45
C GLY A 478 -15.97 21.49 15.36
N ALA A 479 -17.17 21.12 14.98
CA ALA A 479 -18.01 21.85 14.09
C ALA A 479 -18.09 23.33 14.46
N ALA A 480 -17.97 24.18 13.42
CA ALA A 480 -18.29 25.60 13.34
C ALA A 480 -17.09 26.52 13.04
N ALA A 481 -16.44 26.32 11.89
CA ALA A 481 -15.96 27.41 11.05
C ALA A 481 -16.25 26.98 9.61
N THR A 482 -16.97 27.82 8.88
CA THR A 482 -17.35 27.59 7.47
C THR A 482 -16.18 27.09 6.66
N THR A 483 -16.27 25.89 6.13
CA THR A 483 -15.22 25.11 5.43
C THR A 483 -14.70 25.75 4.13
N SER A 484 -15.14 26.96 3.79
CA SER A 484 -14.82 27.66 2.54
C SER A 484 -13.49 28.42 2.53
N ASP A 485 -12.79 28.55 3.67
CA ASP A 485 -11.69 29.54 3.78
C ASP A 485 -10.28 28.96 3.88
N VAL A 486 -10.10 27.65 3.94
CA VAL A 486 -8.79 26.98 4.06
C VAL A 486 -8.42 26.29 2.76
N GLY A 487 -7.26 26.62 2.17
CA GLY A 487 -6.76 25.91 1.00
C GLY A 487 -6.36 24.45 1.32
N ARG A 488 -6.49 23.54 0.35
CA ARG A 488 -6.15 22.13 0.54
C ARG A 488 -5.18 21.64 -0.52
N PHE A 489 -4.15 20.89 -0.10
CA PHE A 489 -3.18 20.30 -1.01
C PHE A 489 -2.80 18.88 -0.57
N ALA A 490 -2.22 18.13 -1.50
CA ALA A 490 -1.41 16.96 -1.19
C ALA A 490 -0.05 17.07 -1.88
N PHE A 491 0.94 16.37 -1.35
CA PHE A 491 2.27 16.30 -1.98
C PHE A 491 2.73 14.85 -1.99
N LEU A 492 3.01 14.32 -3.19
CA LEU A 492 3.49 12.95 -3.36
C LEU A 492 4.99 12.90 -3.08
N VAL A 493 5.37 12.00 -2.18
CA VAL A 493 6.75 11.68 -1.84
C VAL A 493 7.04 10.21 -2.05
N HIS A 494 8.30 9.82 -2.07
CA HIS A 494 8.70 8.41 -2.17
C HIS A 494 10.08 8.23 -1.50
N PRO A 495 10.45 7.01 -1.06
CA PRO A 495 11.80 6.72 -0.59
C PRO A 495 12.84 7.02 -1.69
N LEU A 496 13.82 7.86 -1.40
CA LEU A 496 14.87 8.20 -2.36
C LEU A 496 15.80 7.02 -2.62
N ASP A 497 16.12 6.29 -1.55
CA ASP A 497 16.98 5.10 -1.54
C ASP A 497 16.60 4.19 -0.35
N LEU A 498 17.37 3.13 -0.14
CA LEU A 498 17.14 2.19 0.95
C LEU A 498 17.32 2.81 2.34
N GLN A 499 18.13 3.86 2.48
CA GLN A 499 18.34 4.54 3.76
C GLN A 499 17.11 5.32 4.23
N SER A 500 16.17 5.58 3.34
CA SER A 500 14.87 6.19 3.69
C SER A 500 14.02 5.28 4.60
N TYR A 501 14.21 3.95 4.55
CA TYR A 501 13.50 3.00 5.41
C TYR A 501 13.92 3.08 6.89
N PRO A 502 15.22 3.02 7.25
CA PRO A 502 15.65 3.25 8.63
C PRO A 502 15.36 4.65 9.16
N GLN A 503 15.29 5.66 8.29
CA GLN A 503 14.85 7.01 8.69
C GLN A 503 13.38 7.03 9.11
N PHE A 504 12.55 6.21 8.46
CA PHE A 504 11.14 6.06 8.82
C PHE A 504 10.96 5.18 10.05
N ASP A 505 11.62 4.02 10.09
CA ASP A 505 11.53 3.04 11.16
C ASP A 505 12.94 2.68 11.64
N GLN A 506 13.36 3.25 12.75
CA GLN A 506 14.72 3.08 13.28
C GLN A 506 15.06 1.62 13.63
N SER A 507 14.05 0.76 13.89
CA SER A 507 14.30 -0.65 14.13
C SER A 507 15.02 -1.33 12.95
N LEU A 508 14.82 -0.82 11.74
CA LEU A 508 15.41 -1.35 10.51
C LEU A 508 16.94 -1.13 10.39
N LEU A 509 17.54 -0.34 11.28
CA LEU A 509 19.00 -0.28 11.43
C LEU A 509 19.62 -1.63 11.82
N LEU A 510 18.81 -2.57 12.32
CA LEU A 510 19.22 -3.93 12.61
C LEU A 510 19.46 -4.78 11.35
N PHE A 511 19.01 -4.32 10.18
CA PHE A 511 19.19 -5.01 8.90
C PHE A 511 20.44 -4.51 8.16
N SER A 512 21.11 -5.40 7.44
CA SER A 512 22.12 -5.04 6.45
C SER A 512 21.49 -4.39 5.23
N GLU A 513 22.28 -3.78 4.35
CA GLU A 513 21.78 -3.16 3.12
C GLU A 513 21.10 -4.18 2.19
N ASP A 514 21.63 -5.39 2.08
CA ASP A 514 21.02 -6.48 1.29
C ASP A 514 19.69 -6.95 1.90
N GLU A 515 19.62 -7.08 3.22
CA GLU A 515 18.36 -7.42 3.93
C GLU A 515 17.30 -6.32 3.76
N LEU A 516 17.71 -5.05 3.84
CA LEU A 516 16.83 -3.91 3.57
C LEU A 516 16.32 -3.91 2.12
N ALA A 517 17.16 -4.27 1.15
CA ALA A 517 16.74 -4.36 -0.25
C ALA A 517 15.67 -5.44 -0.45
N ILE A 518 15.84 -6.62 0.15
CA ILE A 518 14.84 -7.70 0.11
C ILE A 518 13.54 -7.27 0.79
N LEU A 519 13.63 -6.67 1.99
CA LEU A 519 12.46 -6.17 2.71
C LEU A 519 11.72 -5.13 1.88
N ALA A 520 12.44 -4.12 1.37
CA ALA A 520 11.86 -3.03 0.58
C ALA A 520 11.12 -3.57 -0.63
N GLN A 521 11.71 -4.49 -1.40
CA GLN A 521 11.08 -5.10 -2.57
C GLN A 521 9.78 -5.83 -2.23
N LYS A 522 9.80 -6.66 -1.17
CA LYS A 522 8.61 -7.43 -0.76
C LYS A 522 7.53 -6.52 -0.17
N TRP A 523 7.91 -5.64 0.74
CA TRP A 523 6.97 -4.76 1.43
C TRP A 523 6.33 -3.73 0.49
N SER A 524 7.12 -3.10 -0.39
CA SER A 524 6.61 -2.12 -1.34
C SER A 524 5.57 -2.70 -2.31
N SER A 525 5.66 -4.00 -2.63
CA SER A 525 4.69 -4.67 -3.50
C SER A 525 3.34 -4.96 -2.82
N LEU A 526 3.28 -4.94 -1.51
CA LEU A 526 2.08 -5.22 -0.71
C LEU A 526 1.34 -3.96 -0.30
N VAL A 527 2.08 -2.88 -0.06
CA VAL A 527 1.57 -1.64 0.53
C VAL A 527 1.11 -0.67 -0.56
N GLN A 528 -0.08 -0.13 -0.39
CA GLN A 528 -0.64 0.94 -1.21
C GLN A 528 -0.07 2.30 -0.78
N PRO A 529 -0.18 3.36 -1.61
CA PRO A 529 0.13 4.72 -1.17
C PRO A 529 -0.60 5.08 0.13
N PHE A 530 0.08 5.80 1.04
CA PHE A 530 -0.45 6.15 2.35
C PHE A 530 -0.06 7.56 2.79
N VAL A 531 -0.83 8.14 3.70
CA VAL A 531 -0.55 9.46 4.26
C VAL A 531 0.48 9.32 5.40
N ILE A 532 1.67 9.90 5.21
CA ILE A 532 2.73 9.85 6.23
C ILE A 532 2.61 10.97 7.25
N SER A 533 2.10 12.14 6.82
CA SER A 533 1.90 13.27 7.72
C SER A 533 0.83 14.24 7.21
N ARG A 534 0.28 15.01 8.14
CA ARG A 534 -0.66 16.10 7.89
C ARG A 534 -0.11 17.39 8.47
N VAL A 535 -0.25 18.48 7.71
CA VAL A 535 0.30 19.79 8.10
C VAL A 535 -0.71 20.90 7.88
N ARG A 536 -0.63 21.92 8.74
CA ARG A 536 -1.30 23.19 8.54
C ARG A 536 -0.27 24.31 8.45
N ILE A 537 -0.32 25.06 7.36
CA ILE A 537 0.60 26.17 7.09
C ILE A 537 -0.20 27.48 7.11
N ARG A 538 0.27 28.44 7.88
CA ARG A 538 -0.33 29.77 7.97
C ARG A 538 0.59 30.78 7.28
N SER A 539 0.06 31.45 6.30
CA SER A 539 0.74 32.51 5.54
C SER A 539 0.91 33.79 6.37
N LYS A 540 1.87 34.61 5.96
CA LYS A 540 2.11 35.94 6.55
C LYS A 540 0.88 36.87 6.43
N ASP A 541 0.08 36.74 5.36
CA ASP A 541 -1.14 37.53 5.11
C ASP A 541 -2.37 36.96 5.85
N GLY A 542 -2.22 35.91 6.66
CA GLY A 542 -3.27 35.32 7.47
C GLY A 542 -4.02 34.14 6.82
N ARG A 543 -3.85 33.87 5.53
CA ARG A 543 -4.41 32.70 4.86
C ARG A 543 -3.85 31.40 5.43
N SER A 544 -4.60 30.32 5.29
CA SER A 544 -4.16 29.01 5.76
C SER A 544 -4.33 27.95 4.67
N ALA A 545 -3.43 26.99 4.63
CA ALA A 545 -3.56 25.79 3.84
C ALA A 545 -3.32 24.54 4.72
N CYS A 546 -4.16 23.51 4.53
CA CYS A 546 -3.98 22.19 5.12
C CYS A 546 -3.55 21.22 4.03
N GLY A 547 -2.60 20.35 4.34
CA GLY A 547 -2.10 19.41 3.36
C GLY A 547 -1.68 18.08 3.93
N GLU A 548 -1.56 17.11 3.04
CA GLU A 548 -1.14 15.75 3.32
C GLU A 548 0.10 15.40 2.50
N PHE A 549 1.07 14.76 3.14
CA PHE A 549 2.18 14.13 2.44
C PHE A 549 1.84 12.65 2.23
N ILE A 550 1.81 12.23 0.96
CA ILE A 550 1.41 10.88 0.56
C ILE A 550 2.64 10.15 0.03
N VAL A 551 2.98 9.02 0.66
CA VAL A 551 4.08 8.16 0.22
C VAL A 551 3.59 7.24 -0.89
N VAL A 552 4.31 7.25 -2.01
CA VAL A 552 4.29 6.18 -3.00
C VAL A 552 5.37 5.18 -2.57
N PRO A 553 5.03 3.95 -2.16
CA PRO A 553 5.97 3.03 -1.50
C PRO A 553 6.93 2.35 -2.50
N ARG A 554 7.54 3.15 -3.35
CA ARG A 554 8.52 2.74 -4.38
C ARG A 554 9.76 3.61 -4.28
N THR A 555 10.93 3.00 -4.27
CA THR A 555 12.19 3.75 -4.34
C THR A 555 12.33 4.46 -5.69
N ALA A 556 13.18 5.49 -5.74
CA ALA A 556 13.53 6.16 -6.99
C ALA A 556 13.98 5.17 -8.08
N GLY A 557 14.70 4.10 -7.66
CA GLY A 557 15.15 3.03 -8.53
C GLY A 557 14.02 2.25 -9.18
N GLU A 558 13.05 1.85 -8.40
CA GLU A 558 11.88 1.09 -8.86
C GLU A 558 11.01 1.95 -9.78
N LEU A 559 10.72 3.20 -9.41
CA LEU A 559 9.92 4.12 -10.23
C LEU A 559 10.48 4.33 -11.64
N VAL A 560 11.82 4.36 -11.77
CA VAL A 560 12.47 4.52 -13.10
C VAL A 560 12.47 3.24 -13.92
N GLN A 561 12.50 2.06 -13.26
CA GLN A 561 12.49 0.76 -13.93
C GLN A 561 11.09 0.29 -14.34
N MET A 562 10.05 0.83 -13.72
CA MET A 562 8.67 0.54 -14.06
C MET A 562 8.35 0.93 -15.50
N SER A 563 7.51 0.13 -16.15
CA SER A 563 6.85 0.56 -17.38
C SER A 563 5.97 1.79 -17.12
N ARG A 564 5.75 2.58 -18.14
CA ARG A 564 4.88 3.76 -18.06
C ARG A 564 3.49 3.41 -17.48
N ALA A 565 2.92 2.28 -17.90
CA ALA A 565 1.60 1.85 -17.46
C ALA A 565 1.57 1.53 -15.95
N GLN A 566 2.59 0.82 -15.45
CA GLN A 566 2.73 0.51 -14.03
C GLN A 566 2.91 1.78 -13.19
N ALA A 567 3.83 2.68 -13.61
CA ALA A 567 4.04 3.94 -12.90
C ALA A 567 2.76 4.81 -12.86
N GLN A 568 2.01 4.85 -13.96
CA GLN A 568 0.72 5.55 -14.00
C GLN A 568 -0.30 4.92 -13.03
N GLN A 569 -0.37 3.60 -12.93
CA GLN A 569 -1.29 2.91 -12.04
C GLN A 569 -0.98 3.22 -10.56
N GLU A 570 0.29 3.12 -10.16
CA GLU A 570 0.73 3.45 -8.79
C GLU A 570 0.42 4.92 -8.44
N LEU A 571 0.73 5.83 -9.34
CA LEU A 571 0.48 7.26 -9.10
C LEU A 571 -1.01 7.61 -9.09
N ARG A 572 -1.86 6.92 -9.87
CA ARG A 572 -3.33 7.07 -9.80
C ARG A 572 -3.87 6.73 -8.42
N GLN A 573 -3.38 5.66 -7.79
CA GLN A 573 -3.80 5.28 -6.44
C GLN A 573 -3.47 6.40 -5.44
N ALA A 574 -2.27 6.98 -5.53
CA ALA A 574 -1.89 8.12 -4.69
C ALA A 574 -2.74 9.38 -4.97
N LEU A 575 -3.10 9.64 -6.24
CA LEU A 575 -4.01 10.73 -6.60
C LEU A 575 -5.44 10.50 -6.10
N ASN A 576 -5.93 9.27 -6.12
CA ASN A 576 -7.23 8.92 -5.56
C ASN A 576 -7.26 9.19 -4.05
N LEU A 577 -6.23 8.76 -3.32
CA LEU A 577 -6.09 9.03 -1.89
C LEU A 577 -6.06 10.55 -1.61
N ALA A 578 -5.31 11.33 -2.41
CA ALA A 578 -5.28 12.78 -2.31
C ALA A 578 -6.66 13.42 -2.54
N ARG A 579 -7.42 12.92 -3.51
CA ARG A 579 -8.77 13.40 -3.83
C ARG A 579 -9.76 13.06 -2.72
N GLU A 580 -9.71 11.86 -2.15
CA GLU A 580 -10.51 11.44 -0.99
C GLU A 580 -10.20 12.31 0.24
N GLY A 581 -8.93 12.69 0.45
CA GLY A 581 -8.49 13.68 1.44
C GLY A 581 -8.95 15.12 1.15
N GLY A 582 -9.57 15.37 -0.03
CA GLY A 582 -10.09 16.67 -0.43
C GLY A 582 -9.02 17.65 -0.92
N ALA A 583 -7.88 17.16 -1.43
CA ALA A 583 -6.84 18.01 -1.99
C ALA A 583 -7.35 18.74 -3.25
N GLY A 584 -7.19 20.06 -3.30
CA GLY A 584 -7.50 20.88 -4.46
C GLY A 584 -6.38 20.92 -5.49
N VAL A 585 -5.14 20.64 -5.06
CA VAL A 585 -3.94 20.55 -5.91
C VAL A 585 -2.98 19.52 -5.35
N VAL A 586 -2.31 18.76 -6.22
CA VAL A 586 -1.32 17.75 -5.85
C VAL A 586 0.05 18.10 -6.43
N GLY A 587 1.04 18.18 -5.55
CA GLY A 587 2.44 18.33 -5.93
C GLY A 587 3.10 16.98 -6.20
N LEU A 588 3.91 16.92 -7.25
CA LEU A 588 4.67 15.73 -7.65
C LEU A 588 6.11 15.90 -7.22
N GLY A 589 6.53 15.15 -6.19
CA GLY A 589 7.88 15.21 -5.63
C GLY A 589 8.88 14.31 -6.36
N ALA A 590 10.10 14.78 -6.54
CA ALA A 590 11.25 14.02 -7.04
C ALA A 590 10.92 13.12 -8.26
N TYR A 591 11.07 11.81 -8.14
CA TYR A 591 10.85 10.86 -9.25
C TYR A 591 9.38 10.61 -9.59
N THR A 592 8.41 10.99 -8.76
CA THR A 592 6.99 10.94 -9.15
C THR A 592 6.72 11.90 -10.31
N ALA A 593 7.39 13.06 -10.33
CA ALA A 593 7.36 13.97 -11.47
C ALA A 593 8.01 13.36 -12.73
N VAL A 594 9.11 12.62 -12.57
CA VAL A 594 9.81 11.98 -13.69
C VAL A 594 8.96 10.84 -14.28
N ALA A 595 8.44 9.95 -13.43
CA ALA A 595 7.63 8.81 -13.83
C ALA A 595 6.32 9.21 -14.51
N SER A 596 5.79 10.39 -14.15
CA SER A 596 4.59 10.96 -14.78
C SER A 596 4.86 11.81 -16.03
N GLY A 597 6.11 11.86 -16.53
CA GLY A 597 6.48 12.72 -17.65
C GLY A 597 6.32 14.21 -17.35
N GLY A 598 6.68 14.64 -16.14
CA GLY A 598 6.46 16.00 -15.66
C GLY A 598 4.98 16.29 -15.37
N GLY A 599 4.22 15.29 -14.96
CA GLY A 599 2.78 15.38 -14.67
C GLY A 599 1.87 15.26 -15.91
N LEU A 600 2.45 15.25 -17.12
CA LEU A 600 1.65 15.24 -18.37
C LEU A 600 0.84 13.96 -18.56
N TYR A 601 1.34 12.81 -18.07
CA TYR A 601 0.66 11.52 -18.21
C TYR A 601 -0.51 11.33 -17.23
N LEU A 602 -0.65 12.21 -16.24
CA LEU A 602 -1.66 12.17 -15.21
C LEU A 602 -2.64 13.36 -15.29
N LYS A 603 -2.55 14.18 -16.33
CA LYS A 603 -3.33 15.41 -16.46
C LYS A 603 -4.84 15.19 -16.44
N GLU A 604 -5.30 14.05 -16.95
CA GLU A 604 -6.73 13.72 -17.07
C GLU A 604 -7.30 13.00 -15.82
N GLU A 605 -6.52 12.88 -14.71
CA GLU A 605 -6.93 12.13 -13.51
C GLU A 605 -7.84 12.93 -12.55
N GLY A 606 -8.36 14.07 -12.99
CA GLY A 606 -9.42 14.81 -12.30
C GLY A 606 -8.99 15.62 -11.07
N VAL A 607 -7.67 15.75 -10.81
CA VAL A 607 -7.12 16.64 -9.79
C VAL A 607 -6.01 17.50 -10.36
N PRO A 608 -5.98 18.82 -10.07
CA PRO A 608 -4.90 19.71 -10.49
C PRO A 608 -3.52 19.28 -9.97
N LEU A 609 -2.52 19.34 -10.84
CA LEU A 609 -1.15 18.88 -10.56
C LEU A 609 -0.14 20.01 -10.70
N THR A 610 0.94 19.95 -9.90
CA THR A 610 2.14 20.77 -10.11
C THR A 610 3.41 19.94 -9.90
N THR A 611 4.49 20.29 -10.62
CA THR A 611 5.83 19.73 -10.37
C THR A 611 6.66 20.61 -9.42
N GLY A 612 6.18 21.79 -9.08
CA GLY A 612 6.90 22.72 -8.22
C GLY A 612 8.13 23.39 -8.86
N ASN A 613 8.35 23.20 -10.14
CA ASN A 613 9.58 23.59 -10.81
C ASN A 613 9.73 25.10 -10.99
N SER A 614 8.63 25.89 -11.07
CA SER A 614 8.71 27.34 -11.23
C SER A 614 9.31 28.02 -10.01
N TYR A 615 8.88 27.64 -8.81
CA TYR A 615 9.46 28.20 -7.57
C TYR A 615 10.86 27.64 -7.27
N THR A 616 11.16 26.42 -7.71
CA THR A 616 12.51 25.84 -7.64
C THR A 616 13.50 26.68 -8.44
N VAL A 617 13.12 27.19 -9.62
CA VAL A 617 13.94 28.12 -10.39
C VAL A 617 14.19 29.42 -9.62
N VAL A 618 13.15 30.02 -9.06
CA VAL A 618 13.27 31.27 -8.28
C VAL A 618 14.24 31.11 -7.12
N SER A 619 14.03 30.11 -6.28
CA SER A 619 14.84 29.88 -5.07
C SER A 619 16.29 29.53 -5.41
N ALA A 620 16.53 28.80 -6.50
CA ALA A 620 17.88 28.46 -6.93
C ALA A 620 18.64 29.68 -7.49
N VAL A 621 17.98 30.55 -8.25
CA VAL A 621 18.59 31.81 -8.73
C VAL A 621 18.94 32.71 -7.53
N GLU A 622 18.03 32.85 -6.56
CA GLU A 622 18.27 33.61 -5.33
C GLU A 622 19.44 33.02 -4.53
N ALA A 623 19.56 31.68 -4.45
CA ALA A 623 20.68 31.02 -3.79
C ALA A 623 22.03 31.29 -4.48
N VAL A 624 22.07 31.21 -5.81
CA VAL A 624 23.28 31.55 -6.59
C VAL A 624 23.68 33.02 -6.37
N GLN A 625 22.73 33.93 -6.38
CA GLN A 625 22.98 35.34 -6.17
C GLN A 625 23.50 35.62 -4.75
N ALA A 626 22.86 35.06 -3.74
CA ALA A 626 23.30 35.16 -2.34
C ALA A 626 24.72 34.58 -2.15
N ALA A 627 25.02 33.44 -2.81
CA ALA A 627 26.36 32.87 -2.77
C ALA A 627 27.40 33.77 -3.43
N CYS A 628 27.13 34.29 -4.62
CA CYS A 628 28.01 35.20 -5.35
C CYS A 628 28.28 36.49 -4.53
N ASP A 629 27.24 37.09 -3.94
CA ASP A 629 27.35 38.29 -3.11
C ASP A 629 28.26 38.06 -1.88
N LYS A 630 28.08 36.90 -1.21
CA LYS A 630 28.85 36.57 0.00
C LYS A 630 30.33 36.33 -0.27
N ILE A 631 30.68 35.77 -1.44
CA ILE A 631 32.07 35.52 -1.81
C ILE A 631 32.65 36.52 -2.79
N LYS A 632 31.91 37.61 -3.09
CA LYS A 632 32.31 38.70 -3.96
C LYS A 632 32.66 38.25 -5.41
N VAL A 633 31.87 37.33 -5.97
CA VAL A 633 31.88 37.01 -7.40
C VAL A 633 30.91 37.95 -8.10
N LEU A 634 31.34 38.54 -9.16
CA LEU A 634 30.52 39.41 -10.02
C LEU A 634 29.95 38.59 -11.18
N PRO A 635 28.68 38.25 -11.19
CA PRO A 635 28.09 37.37 -12.20
C PRO A 635 28.27 37.93 -13.61
N GLN A 636 28.18 39.23 -13.84
CA GLN A 636 28.33 39.91 -15.13
C GLN A 636 29.70 39.69 -15.81
N TYR A 637 30.71 39.29 -15.06
CA TYR A 637 32.04 38.93 -15.60
C TYR A 637 32.31 37.42 -15.49
N SER A 638 31.30 36.62 -15.18
CA SER A 638 31.41 35.17 -15.06
C SER A 638 30.60 34.47 -16.14
N THR A 639 31.11 33.32 -16.60
CA THR A 639 30.34 32.40 -17.42
C THR A 639 29.63 31.39 -16.52
N ALA A 640 28.32 31.14 -16.75
CA ALA A 640 27.56 30.13 -16.07
C ALA A 640 27.36 28.90 -16.98
N ALA A 641 27.71 27.71 -16.52
CA ALA A 641 27.40 26.44 -17.18
C ALA A 641 26.13 25.82 -16.57
N ILE A 642 25.16 25.47 -17.41
CA ILE A 642 23.88 24.88 -16.97
C ILE A 642 23.77 23.46 -17.53
N ILE A 643 23.98 22.48 -16.63
CA ILE A 643 23.86 21.06 -16.95
C ILE A 643 22.38 20.69 -16.88
N GLY A 644 21.84 20.12 -17.97
CA GLY A 644 20.41 19.87 -18.11
C GLY A 644 19.60 21.08 -18.59
N ALA A 645 20.21 22.00 -19.33
CA ALA A 645 19.60 23.25 -19.81
C ALA A 645 18.33 23.09 -20.66
N ALA A 646 18.03 21.90 -21.20
CA ALA A 646 16.78 21.61 -21.92
C ALA A 646 15.64 21.15 -21.00
N GLY A 647 15.94 20.83 -19.73
CA GLY A 647 14.93 20.48 -18.72
C GLY A 647 14.17 21.71 -18.23
N SER A 648 13.01 21.49 -17.58
CA SER A 648 12.15 22.58 -17.08
C SER A 648 12.88 23.56 -16.17
N ILE A 649 13.63 23.06 -15.18
CA ILE A 649 14.40 23.86 -14.23
C ILE A 649 15.61 24.51 -14.94
N GLY A 650 16.41 23.73 -15.66
CA GLY A 650 17.60 24.23 -16.34
C GLY A 650 17.29 25.36 -17.34
N ARG A 651 16.19 25.24 -18.10
CA ARG A 651 15.70 26.27 -19.01
C ARG A 651 15.29 27.55 -18.26
N GLY A 652 14.53 27.42 -17.18
CA GLY A 652 14.14 28.56 -16.35
C GLY A 652 15.33 29.26 -15.72
N MET A 653 16.31 28.49 -15.21
CA MET A 653 17.58 29.01 -14.69
C MET A 653 18.37 29.78 -15.75
N ALA A 654 18.49 29.22 -16.98
CA ALA A 654 19.17 29.86 -18.09
C ALA A 654 18.55 31.21 -18.46
N LEU A 655 17.20 31.28 -18.46
CA LEU A 655 16.49 32.54 -18.74
C LEU A 655 16.78 33.60 -17.70
N LEU A 656 16.60 33.29 -16.40
CA LEU A 656 16.77 34.29 -15.33
C LEU A 656 18.25 34.69 -15.14
N LEU A 657 19.19 33.74 -15.19
CA LEU A 657 20.60 34.04 -15.03
C LEU A 657 21.16 34.86 -16.23
N SER A 658 20.56 34.78 -17.41
CA SER A 658 21.00 35.53 -18.57
C SER A 658 20.98 37.04 -18.39
N GLU A 659 20.18 37.58 -17.47
CA GLU A 659 20.15 39.01 -17.16
C GLU A 659 21.43 39.46 -16.44
N ALA A 660 22.04 38.57 -15.68
CA ALA A 660 23.10 38.91 -14.74
C ALA A 660 24.49 38.42 -15.14
N VAL A 661 24.61 37.36 -15.94
CA VAL A 661 25.92 36.73 -16.27
C VAL A 661 26.52 37.26 -17.54
N GLY A 662 27.88 37.21 -17.63
CA GLY A 662 28.61 37.61 -18.83
C GLY A 662 28.55 36.58 -19.97
N GLY A 663 28.31 35.33 -19.67
CA GLY A 663 28.16 34.26 -20.64
C GLY A 663 27.42 33.03 -20.10
N LEU A 664 26.89 32.22 -21.02
CA LEU A 664 26.22 30.97 -20.74
C LEU A 664 26.80 29.80 -21.54
N ILE A 665 26.97 28.65 -20.91
CA ILE A 665 27.25 27.39 -21.60
C ILE A 665 26.07 26.46 -21.32
N LEU A 666 25.26 26.20 -22.34
CA LEU A 666 24.12 25.29 -22.24
C LEU A 666 24.58 23.85 -22.49
N VAL A 667 24.50 22.99 -21.47
CA VAL A 667 24.99 21.62 -21.54
C VAL A 667 23.80 20.66 -21.70
N GLY A 668 23.75 19.96 -22.84
CA GLY A 668 22.74 18.97 -23.17
C GLY A 668 23.12 17.56 -22.74
N ASN A 669 22.18 16.61 -22.83
CA ASN A 669 22.40 15.20 -22.51
C ASN A 669 23.19 14.51 -23.64
N PRO A 670 24.39 13.92 -23.38
CA PRO A 670 25.19 13.23 -24.40
C PRO A 670 24.53 11.93 -24.90
N HIS A 671 23.63 11.34 -24.15
CA HIS A 671 22.93 10.08 -24.46
C HIS A 671 21.57 10.26 -25.13
N SER A 672 21.20 11.46 -25.56
CA SER A 672 20.00 11.63 -26.39
C SER A 672 20.15 10.85 -27.69
N ASN A 673 19.14 10.03 -28.06
CA ASN A 673 19.15 9.09 -29.20
C ASN A 673 19.51 9.69 -30.57
N HIS A 674 19.65 11.01 -30.67
CA HIS A 674 20.18 11.73 -31.81
C HIS A 674 20.96 12.98 -31.33
N LYS A 675 22.28 13.01 -31.51
CA LYS A 675 23.13 14.20 -31.25
C LYS A 675 22.55 15.48 -31.88
N SER A 676 21.94 15.36 -33.05
CA SER A 676 21.24 16.46 -33.75
C SER A 676 20.03 17.01 -33.01
N THR A 677 19.27 16.16 -32.27
CA THR A 677 18.09 16.57 -31.52
C THR A 677 18.49 17.31 -30.24
N GLY A 678 19.56 16.88 -29.56
CA GLY A 678 20.09 17.54 -28.36
C GLY A 678 20.57 18.98 -28.70
N SER A 679 21.37 19.15 -29.75
CA SER A 679 21.84 20.45 -30.18
C SER A 679 20.70 21.36 -30.65
N ARG A 680 19.68 20.84 -31.33
CA ARG A 680 18.51 21.61 -31.76
C ARG A 680 17.69 22.15 -30.59
N ARG A 681 17.51 21.33 -29.52
CA ARG A 681 16.84 21.77 -28.30
C ARG A 681 17.60 22.88 -27.59
N MET A 682 18.94 22.77 -27.48
CA MET A 682 19.79 23.82 -26.91
C MET A 682 19.73 25.12 -27.69
N LEU A 683 19.71 25.07 -29.04
CA LEU A 683 19.52 26.24 -29.90
C LEU A 683 18.16 26.89 -29.65
N GLY A 684 17.10 26.10 -29.40
CA GLY A 684 15.79 26.60 -29.01
C GLY A 684 15.86 27.42 -27.71
N VAL A 685 16.54 26.88 -26.69
CA VAL A 685 16.72 27.56 -25.39
C VAL A 685 17.53 28.85 -25.57
N ALA A 686 18.62 28.83 -26.35
CA ALA A 686 19.42 30.04 -26.65
C ALA A 686 18.57 31.11 -27.39
N ALA A 687 17.72 30.68 -28.32
CA ALA A 687 16.82 31.57 -29.06
C ALA A 687 15.78 32.23 -28.12
N GLU A 688 15.24 31.46 -27.19
CA GLU A 688 14.32 31.99 -26.17
C GLU A 688 15.00 33.00 -25.25
N ILE A 689 16.26 32.77 -24.83
CA ILE A 689 17.04 33.70 -24.05
C ILE A 689 17.27 34.98 -24.82
N TYR A 690 17.71 34.89 -26.07
CA TYR A 690 17.94 36.11 -26.90
C TYR A 690 16.65 36.89 -27.12
N ARG A 691 15.52 36.24 -27.38
CA ARG A 691 14.22 36.90 -27.52
C ARG A 691 13.79 37.57 -26.23
N TYR A 692 14.03 36.93 -25.08
CA TYR A 692 13.74 37.48 -23.75
C TYR A 692 14.54 38.76 -23.50
N LEU A 693 15.87 38.72 -23.71
CA LEU A 693 16.74 39.85 -23.49
C LEU A 693 16.43 41.00 -24.48
N ALA A 694 16.09 40.68 -25.76
CA ALA A 694 15.64 41.68 -26.73
C ALA A 694 14.38 42.41 -26.23
N GLY A 695 13.43 41.70 -25.63
CA GLY A 695 12.23 42.30 -25.00
C GLY A 695 12.57 43.22 -23.83
N LEU A 696 13.50 42.80 -22.95
CA LEU A 696 13.94 43.66 -21.86
C LEU A 696 14.63 44.96 -22.35
N LEU A 697 15.47 44.84 -23.35
CA LEU A 697 16.15 46.00 -23.98
C LEU A 697 15.13 46.93 -24.64
N GLN A 698 14.18 46.42 -25.40
CA GLN A 698 13.11 47.22 -26.03
C GLN A 698 12.23 47.92 -24.96
N ALA A 699 12.00 47.28 -23.79
CA ALA A 699 11.27 47.90 -22.66
C ALA A 699 12.09 48.94 -21.88
N GLY A 700 13.33 49.22 -22.32
CA GLY A 700 14.21 50.21 -21.69
C GLY A 700 14.87 49.71 -20.37
N CYS A 701 14.87 48.41 -20.10
CA CYS A 701 15.53 47.84 -18.92
C CYS A 701 17.05 47.97 -19.05
N ARG A 702 17.71 48.57 -18.05
CA ARG A 702 19.18 48.60 -17.98
C ARG A 702 19.68 47.29 -17.39
N LEU A 703 20.44 46.53 -18.20
CA LEU A 703 21.11 45.31 -17.74
C LEU A 703 22.52 45.61 -17.25
N PRO A 704 23.10 44.77 -16.34
CA PRO A 704 24.45 45.04 -15.81
C PRO A 704 25.52 45.14 -16.89
N GLY A 705 26.42 46.10 -16.80
CA GLY A 705 27.54 46.23 -17.73
C GLY A 705 28.45 44.99 -17.70
N GLY A 706 28.78 44.45 -18.89
CA GLY A 706 29.49 43.19 -19.06
C GLY A 706 28.59 41.93 -19.09
N SER A 707 27.27 42.06 -18.87
CA SER A 707 26.31 40.97 -19.04
C SER A 707 26.06 40.64 -20.51
N ILE A 708 25.36 39.52 -20.75
CA ILE A 708 24.85 39.11 -22.07
C ILE A 708 23.97 40.23 -22.67
N GLY A 709 23.15 40.87 -21.83
CA GLY A 709 22.29 41.97 -22.26
C GLY A 709 23.07 43.22 -22.70
N ASP A 710 24.14 43.55 -22.02
CA ASP A 710 25.07 44.64 -22.42
C ASP A 710 25.71 44.35 -23.77
N TYR A 711 26.17 43.12 -24.01
CA TYR A 711 26.66 42.68 -25.31
C TYR A 711 25.59 42.80 -26.42
N LEU A 712 24.32 42.52 -26.10
CA LEU A 712 23.21 42.55 -27.09
C LEU A 712 22.76 43.99 -27.39
N ALA A 713 22.91 44.94 -26.46
CA ALA A 713 22.55 46.33 -26.67
C ALA A 713 23.26 46.96 -27.88
N ASP A 714 24.48 46.53 -28.17
CA ASP A 714 25.30 46.98 -29.30
C ASP A 714 25.13 46.09 -30.58
N CYS A 715 24.32 45.03 -30.52
CA CYS A 715 24.19 44.05 -31.59
C CYS A 715 23.13 44.46 -32.62
N LYS A 716 23.54 44.97 -33.75
CA LYS A 716 22.65 45.40 -34.83
C LYS A 716 21.87 44.26 -35.52
N GLU A 717 22.34 43.03 -35.39
CA GLU A 717 21.71 41.84 -36.01
C GLU A 717 20.69 41.15 -35.09
N LEU A 718 20.45 41.63 -33.85
CA LEU A 718 19.48 41.08 -32.93
C LEU A 718 18.06 41.24 -33.49
N PRO A 719 17.27 40.14 -33.69
CA PRO A 719 15.88 40.27 -34.13
C PRO A 719 15.04 41.05 -33.12
N PRO A 720 14.00 41.79 -33.58
CA PRO A 720 13.08 42.44 -32.63
C PRO A 720 12.27 41.39 -31.86
N PRO A 721 11.85 41.65 -30.61
CA PRO A 721 11.23 40.62 -29.71
C PRO A 721 9.99 39.96 -30.29
N GLU A 722 9.24 40.65 -31.15
CA GLU A 722 8.06 40.15 -31.86
C GLU A 722 8.35 39.24 -33.05
N ALA A 723 9.64 39.14 -33.50
CA ALA A 723 10.04 38.26 -34.59
C ALA A 723 9.74 36.76 -34.24
N PRO A 724 9.51 35.93 -35.26
CA PRO A 724 9.35 34.49 -35.08
C PRO A 724 10.56 33.87 -34.35
N LEU A 725 10.32 32.81 -33.55
CA LEU A 725 11.38 32.10 -32.81
C LEU A 725 12.45 31.53 -33.74
N ASP A 726 12.12 31.19 -34.99
CA ASP A 726 13.06 30.67 -35.98
C ASP A 726 14.13 31.69 -36.36
N ASP A 727 13.80 33.00 -36.36
CA ASP A 727 14.77 34.07 -36.57
C ASP A 727 15.79 34.14 -35.44
N PHE A 728 15.32 33.96 -34.18
CA PHE A 728 16.19 33.88 -33.03
C PHE A 728 17.00 32.57 -33.02
N ILE A 729 16.50 31.44 -33.52
CA ILE A 729 17.28 30.22 -33.71
C ILE A 729 18.41 30.45 -34.71
N THR A 730 18.11 31.14 -35.78
CA THR A 730 19.11 31.53 -36.83
C THR A 730 20.17 32.47 -36.25
N PHE A 731 19.75 33.48 -35.51
CA PHE A 731 20.62 34.38 -34.76
C PHE A 731 21.52 33.64 -33.78
N ALA A 732 20.91 32.79 -32.91
CA ALA A 732 21.64 32.02 -31.90
C ALA A 732 22.73 31.11 -32.53
N ARG A 733 22.40 30.48 -33.65
CA ARG A 733 23.38 29.67 -34.42
C ARG A 733 24.53 30.49 -34.96
N SER A 734 24.25 31.68 -35.51
CA SER A 734 25.24 32.59 -36.04
C SER A 734 26.13 33.17 -34.92
N ALA A 735 25.51 33.63 -33.81
CA ALA A 735 26.20 34.13 -32.66
C ALA A 735 27.15 33.07 -32.02
N ALA A 736 26.69 31.84 -31.87
CA ALA A 736 27.50 30.74 -31.31
C ALA A 736 28.74 30.44 -32.18
N ARG A 737 28.61 30.50 -33.51
CA ARG A 737 29.76 30.32 -34.44
C ARG A 737 30.79 31.44 -34.37
N ARG A 738 30.37 32.64 -34.03
CA ARG A 738 31.26 33.82 -33.90
C ARG A 738 31.83 33.96 -32.48
N GLY A 739 31.66 32.98 -31.59
CA GLY A 739 32.14 33.04 -30.22
C GLY A 739 31.30 33.95 -29.30
N GLY A 740 30.02 34.12 -29.63
CA GLY A 740 29.08 34.93 -28.84
C GLY A 740 28.88 34.39 -27.40
N PRO A 741 28.15 35.15 -26.58
CA PRO A 741 28.08 34.90 -25.13
C PRO A 741 27.32 33.65 -24.74
N ILE A 742 26.49 33.07 -25.65
CA ILE A 742 25.79 31.78 -25.38
C ILE A 742 26.41 30.68 -26.22
N GLN A 743 26.97 29.70 -25.56
CA GLN A 743 27.61 28.53 -26.17
C GLN A 743 26.83 27.23 -25.83
N ILE A 744 26.97 26.23 -26.69
CA ILE A 744 26.24 24.98 -26.57
C ILE A 744 27.22 23.81 -26.66
N THR A 745 27.13 22.87 -25.71
CA THR A 745 27.89 21.62 -25.74
C THR A 745 27.06 20.45 -25.18
N THR A 746 27.49 19.23 -25.46
CA THR A 746 26.98 18.01 -24.82
C THR A 746 28.00 17.40 -23.85
N SER A 747 29.17 18.05 -23.71
CA SER A 747 30.25 17.61 -22.81
C SER A 747 30.29 18.45 -21.53
N VAL A 748 30.04 17.83 -20.41
CA VAL A 748 30.18 18.44 -19.08
C VAL A 748 31.64 18.80 -18.84
N GLN A 749 32.58 17.94 -19.26
CA GLN A 749 34.02 18.11 -19.06
C GLN A 749 34.59 19.31 -19.87
N GLU A 750 33.98 19.68 -20.96
CA GLU A 750 34.33 20.87 -21.75
C GLU A 750 33.76 22.16 -21.13
N ALA A 751 32.60 22.08 -20.50
CA ALA A 751 31.89 23.24 -19.94
C ALA A 751 32.48 23.68 -18.60
N LEU A 752 32.76 22.75 -17.68
CA LEU A 752 33.10 23.06 -16.29
C LEU A 752 34.37 23.85 -16.08
N PRO A 753 35.51 23.57 -16.81
CA PRO A 753 36.73 24.36 -16.66
C PRO A 753 36.60 25.81 -17.11
N ARG A 754 35.53 26.14 -17.83
CA ARG A 754 35.28 27.49 -18.42
C ARG A 754 34.24 28.29 -17.64
N ALA A 755 33.63 27.66 -16.60
CA ALA A 755 32.48 28.20 -15.87
C ALA A 755 32.85 28.59 -14.44
N GLY A 756 32.73 29.90 -14.13
CA GLY A 756 32.81 30.38 -12.74
C GLY A 756 31.56 30.09 -11.91
N ILE A 757 30.44 29.87 -12.57
CA ILE A 757 29.16 29.47 -11.98
C ILE A 757 28.69 28.18 -12.65
N VAL A 758 28.35 27.17 -11.88
CA VAL A 758 27.88 25.88 -12.39
C VAL A 758 26.52 25.55 -11.79
N ILE A 759 25.56 25.25 -12.64
CA ILE A 759 24.22 24.81 -12.23
C ILE A 759 24.03 23.35 -12.67
N SER A 760 23.66 22.47 -11.74
CA SER A 760 23.24 21.11 -12.01
C SER A 760 21.73 20.96 -11.82
N ALA A 761 21.00 20.72 -12.93
CA ALA A 761 19.56 20.55 -12.97
C ALA A 761 19.18 19.35 -13.85
N THR A 762 19.65 18.16 -13.49
CA THR A 762 19.47 16.92 -14.26
C THR A 762 19.03 15.74 -13.37
N ASN A 763 18.31 14.79 -13.94
CA ASN A 763 17.86 13.56 -13.28
C ASN A 763 18.91 12.42 -13.34
N SER A 764 20.18 12.73 -13.67
CA SER A 764 21.25 11.73 -13.71
C SER A 764 21.52 11.15 -12.32
N ARG A 765 21.69 9.83 -12.24
CA ARG A 765 22.15 9.16 -11.01
C ARG A 765 23.66 9.22 -10.82
N SER A 766 24.39 9.57 -11.88
CA SER A 766 25.86 9.62 -11.88
C SER A 766 26.36 10.91 -11.25
N LYS A 767 27.50 10.84 -10.56
CA LYS A 767 28.25 12.02 -10.13
C LYS A 767 28.94 12.65 -11.35
N LEU A 768 28.30 13.69 -11.92
CA LEU A 768 28.75 14.34 -13.14
C LEU A 768 29.84 15.39 -12.91
N ILE A 769 29.88 15.96 -11.70
CA ILE A 769 30.76 17.06 -11.32
C ILE A 769 31.81 16.57 -10.33
N ARG A 770 33.07 16.52 -10.75
CA ARG A 770 34.21 16.02 -9.95
C ARG A 770 35.16 17.17 -9.62
N PRO A 771 36.00 17.04 -8.56
CA PRO A 771 36.90 18.10 -8.13
C PRO A 771 37.83 18.66 -9.21
N GLN A 772 38.38 17.79 -10.07
CA GLN A 772 39.32 18.16 -11.12
C GLN A 772 38.68 18.88 -12.30
N ASP A 773 37.36 18.79 -12.48
CA ASP A 773 36.64 19.36 -13.61
C ASP A 773 36.32 20.87 -13.39
N LEU A 774 36.40 21.34 -12.14
CA LEU A 774 35.92 22.67 -11.73
C LEU A 774 37.00 23.75 -11.86
N GLN A 775 36.62 24.93 -12.38
CA GLN A 775 37.42 26.13 -12.39
C GLN A 775 37.79 26.53 -10.94
N PRO A 776 39.00 27.07 -10.73
CA PRO A 776 39.39 27.64 -9.43
C PRO A 776 38.39 28.71 -8.98
N GLY A 777 37.92 28.59 -7.73
CA GLY A 777 36.99 29.54 -7.13
C GLY A 777 35.54 29.47 -7.65
N ALA A 778 35.15 28.41 -8.33
CA ALA A 778 33.79 28.26 -8.85
C ALA A 778 32.71 28.23 -7.76
N VAL A 779 31.50 28.68 -8.14
CA VAL A 779 30.24 28.49 -7.39
C VAL A 779 29.46 27.38 -8.06
N VAL A 780 29.08 26.33 -7.35
CA VAL A 780 28.31 25.20 -7.87
C VAL A 780 26.97 25.13 -7.14
N CYS A 781 25.87 25.29 -7.87
CA CYS A 781 24.53 25.09 -7.34
C CYS A 781 23.97 23.73 -7.84
N ASP A 782 23.79 22.78 -6.94
CA ASP A 782 23.22 21.48 -7.27
C ASP A 782 21.74 21.41 -6.85
N ILE A 783 20.85 21.35 -7.84
CA ILE A 783 19.40 21.24 -7.67
C ILE A 783 18.97 19.78 -7.82
N SER A 784 19.88 18.93 -8.28
CA SER A 784 19.60 17.54 -8.63
C SER A 784 19.37 16.69 -7.38
N ARG A 785 18.41 15.79 -7.46
CA ARG A 785 18.17 14.75 -6.44
C ARG A 785 18.08 13.39 -7.14
N PRO A 786 19.01 12.47 -6.84
CA PRO A 786 20.18 12.61 -5.95
C PRO A 786 21.22 13.61 -6.48
N PRO A 787 22.12 14.12 -5.60
CA PRO A 787 23.11 15.13 -5.97
C PRO A 787 24.07 14.65 -7.07
N ASN A 788 24.37 15.53 -8.05
CA ASN A 788 25.32 15.23 -9.12
C ASN A 788 26.76 15.67 -8.79
N VAL A 789 26.96 16.46 -7.75
CA VAL A 789 28.28 16.85 -7.27
C VAL A 789 28.88 15.73 -6.42
N SER A 790 30.16 15.39 -6.66
CA SER A 790 30.88 14.44 -5.79
C SER A 790 31.15 15.07 -4.42
N ALA A 791 30.95 14.30 -3.34
CA ALA A 791 31.23 14.73 -1.98
C ALA A 791 32.71 15.13 -1.77
N ASP A 792 33.63 14.53 -2.55
CA ASP A 792 35.07 14.82 -2.51
C ASP A 792 35.40 16.29 -2.84
N VAL A 793 34.48 17.01 -3.53
CA VAL A 793 34.66 18.43 -3.85
C VAL A 793 34.84 19.28 -2.59
N GLU A 794 34.05 18.98 -1.56
CA GLU A 794 34.13 19.75 -0.30
C GLU A 794 35.50 19.58 0.40
N GLN A 795 36.07 18.39 0.33
CA GLN A 795 37.33 18.04 1.00
C GLN A 795 38.55 18.47 0.19
N THR A 796 38.52 18.31 -1.12
CA THR A 796 39.67 18.48 -2.01
C THR A 796 39.76 19.87 -2.65
N ARG A 797 38.64 20.62 -2.69
CA ARG A 797 38.55 21.94 -3.31
C ARG A 797 38.02 22.99 -2.31
N PRO A 798 38.87 23.41 -1.35
CA PRO A 798 38.50 24.42 -0.36
C PRO A 798 38.13 25.78 -0.97
N ASP A 799 38.58 26.05 -2.21
CA ASP A 799 38.33 27.25 -3.00
C ASP A 799 36.96 27.26 -3.70
N VAL A 800 36.28 26.11 -3.82
CA VAL A 800 35.01 25.97 -4.52
C VAL A 800 33.86 25.99 -3.49
N LEU A 801 32.83 26.79 -3.80
CA LEU A 801 31.59 26.83 -3.02
C LEU A 801 30.54 25.95 -3.68
N VAL A 802 30.16 24.86 -3.02
CA VAL A 802 28.99 24.04 -3.40
C VAL A 802 27.80 24.50 -2.57
N ILE A 803 26.65 24.75 -3.19
CA ILE A 803 25.39 25.06 -2.52
C ILE A 803 24.27 24.13 -3.03
N ASP A 804 23.38 23.79 -2.11
CA ASP A 804 22.13 23.11 -2.45
C ASP A 804 21.12 24.14 -2.97
N GLY A 805 20.59 23.92 -4.15
CA GLY A 805 19.52 24.74 -4.71
C GLY A 805 18.13 24.30 -4.24
N GLY A 806 17.20 25.23 -4.13
CA GLY A 806 15.79 24.89 -3.95
C GLY A 806 15.33 24.56 -2.51
N VAL A 807 16.03 24.99 -1.48
CA VAL A 807 15.60 24.91 -0.08
C VAL A 807 15.10 26.26 0.40
N VAL A 808 13.90 26.28 0.99
CA VAL A 808 13.20 27.49 1.40
C VAL A 808 12.69 27.40 2.84
N GLU A 809 12.55 28.55 3.49
CA GLU A 809 11.89 28.69 4.79
C GLU A 809 10.38 28.89 4.58
N LEU A 810 9.59 28.07 5.26
CA LEU A 810 8.13 28.18 5.26
C LEU A 810 7.64 29.24 6.26
N PRO A 811 6.56 29.97 5.96
CA PRO A 811 5.98 30.94 6.87
C PRO A 811 5.51 30.26 8.16
N GLY A 812 5.86 30.85 9.31
CA GLY A 812 5.52 30.31 10.63
C GLY A 812 6.35 29.10 11.08
N ARG A 813 7.29 28.64 10.27
CA ARG A 813 8.20 27.51 10.54
C ARG A 813 7.48 26.24 11.03
N PRO A 814 6.44 25.73 10.31
CA PRO A 814 5.69 24.55 10.73
C PRO A 814 6.59 23.32 10.78
N ASP A 815 6.26 22.40 11.70
CA ASP A 815 6.72 21.01 11.59
C ASP A 815 5.90 20.31 10.49
N LEU A 816 6.58 19.71 9.51
CA LEU A 816 5.92 18.97 8.43
C LEU A 816 5.51 17.56 8.85
N GLY A 817 5.82 17.15 10.10
CA GLY A 817 5.48 15.83 10.64
C GLY A 817 6.30 14.68 10.04
N TRP A 818 7.25 14.99 9.17
CA TRP A 818 8.22 14.07 8.59
C TRP A 818 9.57 14.76 8.40
N ASP A 819 10.66 14.02 8.61
CA ASP A 819 12.03 14.52 8.39
C ASP A 819 12.41 14.41 6.92
N PHE A 820 12.35 15.53 6.20
CA PHE A 820 12.80 15.65 4.82
C PHE A 820 14.31 15.94 4.70
N GLY A 821 15.11 15.69 5.74
CA GLY A 821 16.52 16.06 5.83
C GLY A 821 16.75 17.51 6.27
N PHE A 822 15.72 18.17 6.82
CA PHE A 822 15.77 19.57 7.24
C PHE A 822 15.19 19.76 8.63
N PRO A 823 15.68 20.75 9.39
CA PRO A 823 15.02 21.21 10.61
C PRO A 823 13.58 21.68 10.32
N PRO A 824 12.69 21.64 11.32
CA PRO A 824 11.33 22.16 11.18
C PRO A 824 11.31 23.59 10.63
N GLY A 825 10.38 23.85 9.71
CA GLY A 825 10.22 25.13 9.03
C GLY A 825 10.96 25.26 7.70
N LEU A 826 11.73 24.27 7.29
CA LEU A 826 12.35 24.21 5.96
C LEU A 826 11.66 23.18 5.07
N ALA A 827 11.66 23.44 3.76
CA ALA A 827 11.14 22.52 2.76
C ALA A 827 11.83 22.71 1.41
N TYR A 828 11.63 21.75 0.52
CA TYR A 828 11.97 21.95 -0.89
C TYR A 828 11.02 22.97 -1.54
N ALA A 829 11.55 23.77 -2.45
CA ALA A 829 10.78 24.78 -3.17
C ALA A 829 9.60 24.21 -3.96
N CYS A 830 9.70 22.95 -4.46
CA CYS A 830 8.60 22.27 -5.14
C CYS A 830 7.42 22.02 -4.19
N MET A 831 7.66 21.68 -2.93
CA MET A 831 6.63 21.58 -1.89
C MET A 831 6.01 22.95 -1.62
N ALA A 832 6.83 23.97 -1.49
CA ALA A 832 6.40 25.35 -1.25
C ALA A 832 5.51 25.89 -2.37
N GLU A 833 5.78 25.58 -3.64
CA GLU A 833 4.91 25.92 -4.78
C GLU A 833 3.51 25.31 -4.62
N THR A 834 3.43 24.03 -4.24
CA THR A 834 2.16 23.35 -4.00
C THR A 834 1.36 24.02 -2.88
N VAL A 835 2.03 24.38 -1.79
CA VAL A 835 1.45 25.12 -0.67
C VAL A 835 0.93 26.51 -1.12
N MET A 836 1.73 27.23 -1.94
CA MET A 836 1.34 28.54 -2.45
C MET A 836 0.10 28.48 -3.35
N LEU A 837 0.00 27.47 -4.21
CA LEU A 837 -1.20 27.22 -5.02
C LEU A 837 -2.44 27.00 -4.15
N ALA A 838 -2.30 26.24 -3.06
CA ALA A 838 -3.39 26.05 -2.11
C ALA A 838 -3.74 27.33 -1.34
N LEU A 839 -2.75 28.12 -0.90
CA LEU A 839 -2.96 29.41 -0.25
C LEU A 839 -3.67 30.42 -1.17
N GLU A 840 -3.34 30.41 -2.46
CA GLU A 840 -4.00 31.23 -3.49
C GLU A 840 -5.32 30.61 -4.00
N ARG A 841 -5.65 29.39 -3.57
CA ARG A 841 -6.80 28.58 -4.07
C ARG A 841 -6.83 28.46 -5.59
N ARG A 842 -5.65 28.40 -6.18
CA ARG A 842 -5.48 28.26 -7.61
C ARG A 842 -5.40 26.79 -7.98
N TYR A 843 -6.56 26.18 -8.11
CA TYR A 843 -6.73 24.75 -8.37
C TYR A 843 -6.77 24.46 -9.86
N GLU A 844 -5.59 24.63 -10.49
CA GLU A 844 -5.35 24.37 -11.88
C GLU A 844 -3.98 23.69 -12.07
N HIS A 845 -3.78 23.08 -13.22
CA HIS A 845 -2.47 22.52 -13.56
C HIS A 845 -1.43 23.64 -13.66
N PHE A 846 -0.29 23.44 -12.97
CA PHE A 846 0.76 24.44 -12.90
C PHE A 846 2.14 23.78 -13.02
N SER A 847 3.10 24.44 -13.70
CA SER A 847 4.49 23.97 -13.87
C SER A 847 4.63 22.56 -14.47
N LEU A 848 3.66 22.08 -15.30
CA LEU A 848 3.71 20.74 -15.89
C LEU A 848 4.61 20.69 -17.14
N GLY A 849 5.40 19.62 -17.22
CA GLY A 849 6.31 19.41 -18.36
C GLY A 849 7.37 20.50 -18.50
N SER A 850 8.05 20.55 -19.63
CA SER A 850 9.08 21.57 -19.89
C SER A 850 8.52 22.93 -20.32
N THR A 851 7.33 22.97 -20.88
CA THR A 851 6.69 24.19 -21.38
C THR A 851 5.86 24.92 -20.34
N GLY A 852 5.39 24.22 -19.31
CA GLY A 852 4.62 24.79 -18.19
C GLY A 852 5.47 25.64 -17.25
N VAL A 853 6.81 25.47 -17.27
CA VAL A 853 7.76 26.33 -16.56
C VAL A 853 8.19 27.45 -17.52
N ASN A 854 7.51 28.55 -17.46
CA ASN A 854 7.77 29.73 -18.30
C ASN A 854 8.00 30.97 -17.42
N LEU A 855 8.37 32.07 -18.04
CA LEU A 855 8.68 33.30 -17.30
C LEU A 855 7.50 33.79 -16.46
N GLU A 856 6.28 33.71 -16.97
CA GLU A 856 5.07 34.15 -16.26
C GLU A 856 4.86 33.31 -14.99
N SER A 857 4.91 31.98 -15.10
CA SER A 857 4.77 31.07 -13.95
C SER A 857 5.85 31.28 -12.90
N ILE A 858 7.11 31.50 -13.34
CA ILE A 858 8.25 31.79 -12.46
C ILE A 858 8.05 33.12 -11.71
N LEU A 859 7.72 34.20 -12.42
CA LEU A 859 7.49 35.50 -11.80
C LEU A 859 6.23 35.52 -10.90
N GLN A 860 5.23 34.74 -11.26
CA GLN A 860 4.03 34.56 -10.45
C GLN A 860 4.34 33.88 -9.11
N THR A 861 5.10 32.78 -9.11
CA THR A 861 5.53 32.11 -7.86
C THR A 861 6.40 32.98 -6.99
N ARG A 862 7.29 33.81 -7.58
CA ARG A 862 8.08 34.81 -6.84
C ARG A 862 7.19 35.84 -6.14
N ARG A 863 6.14 36.34 -6.78
CA ARG A 863 5.16 37.25 -6.18
C ARG A 863 4.38 36.59 -5.04
N TRP A 864 3.96 35.35 -5.20
CA TRP A 864 3.27 34.59 -4.16
C TRP A 864 4.18 34.34 -2.96
N ALA A 865 5.43 33.93 -3.18
CA ALA A 865 6.40 33.71 -2.13
C ALA A 865 6.58 34.98 -1.26
N ALA A 866 6.76 36.14 -1.89
CA ALA A 866 6.89 37.42 -1.18
C ALA A 866 5.60 37.76 -0.37
N ARG A 867 4.41 37.52 -0.94
CA ARG A 867 3.12 37.75 -0.28
C ARG A 867 2.94 36.87 0.93
N HIS A 868 3.19 35.57 0.78
CA HIS A 868 2.91 34.60 1.83
C HIS A 868 4.03 34.46 2.85
N GLY A 869 5.21 35.00 2.59
CA GLY A 869 6.35 35.02 3.51
C GLY A 869 7.28 33.81 3.38
N PHE A 870 7.29 33.13 2.24
CA PHE A 870 8.33 32.15 1.90
C PHE A 870 9.63 32.88 1.60
N ARG A 871 10.76 32.35 2.04
CA ARG A 871 12.08 32.94 1.86
C ARG A 871 13.11 31.88 1.49
N LEU A 872 14.19 32.29 0.86
CA LEU A 872 15.36 31.43 0.71
C LEU A 872 15.88 31.04 2.11
N ALA A 873 16.16 29.75 2.32
CA ALA A 873 16.83 29.28 3.52
C ALA A 873 18.30 29.70 3.55
N ASP A 874 18.93 29.62 4.72
CA ASP A 874 20.38 29.78 4.81
C ASP A 874 21.09 28.82 3.85
N LEU A 875 22.17 29.29 3.22
CA LEU A 875 22.92 28.49 2.26
C LEU A 875 23.42 27.18 2.87
N ARG A 876 23.15 26.10 2.21
CA ARG A 876 23.49 24.74 2.60
C ARG A 876 24.43 24.10 1.59
N SER A 877 25.16 23.10 2.00
CA SER A 877 26.04 22.28 1.16
C SER A 877 25.90 20.81 1.57
N PHE A 878 25.61 19.90 0.62
CA PHE A 878 25.39 18.48 0.89
C PHE A 878 24.41 18.25 2.06
N ASP A 879 23.27 18.90 1.97
CA ASP A 879 22.16 18.86 2.94
C ASP A 879 22.50 19.37 4.36
N ARG A 880 23.65 20.05 4.55
CA ARG A 880 24.08 20.62 5.82
C ARG A 880 24.23 22.15 5.74
N PRO A 881 23.90 22.89 6.79
CA PRO A 881 24.17 24.32 6.84
C PRO A 881 25.68 24.61 6.69
N LEU A 882 26.04 25.62 5.92
CA LEU A 882 27.43 26.04 5.78
C LEU A 882 27.95 26.65 7.10
N SER A 883 28.92 25.98 7.72
CA SER A 883 29.51 26.42 9.00
C SER A 883 30.38 27.67 8.84
N GLU A 884 30.50 28.47 9.91
CA GLU A 884 31.43 29.62 9.96
C GLU A 884 32.90 29.22 9.69
N ALA A 885 33.28 27.98 10.07
CA ALA A 885 34.59 27.44 9.77
C ALA A 885 34.77 27.25 8.25
N ARG A 886 33.77 26.71 7.57
CA ARG A 886 33.77 26.49 6.11
C ARG A 886 33.81 27.85 5.37
N TRP A 887 33.05 28.84 5.82
CA TRP A 887 33.11 30.19 5.26
C TRP A 887 34.47 30.79 5.36
N ARG A 888 35.14 30.70 6.53
CA ARG A 888 36.51 31.20 6.73
C ARG A 888 37.52 30.50 5.82
N GLN A 889 37.45 29.17 5.73
CA GLN A 889 38.32 28.40 4.86
C GLN A 889 38.17 28.80 3.39
N LEU A 890 36.93 28.90 2.91
CA LEU A 890 36.59 29.28 1.54
C LEU A 890 37.16 30.66 1.20
N LEU A 891 36.90 31.67 2.05
CA LEU A 891 37.36 33.02 1.83
C LEU A 891 38.90 33.15 1.87
N ALA A 892 39.59 32.37 2.74
CA ALA A 892 41.05 32.29 2.79
C ALA A 892 41.63 31.67 1.50
N ALA A 893 41.07 30.54 1.05
CA ALA A 893 41.52 29.87 -0.19
C ALA A 893 41.35 30.80 -1.42
N ARG A 894 40.26 31.55 -1.47
CA ARG A 894 39.98 32.49 -2.58
C ARG A 894 40.89 33.70 -2.58
N ARG A 895 41.26 34.27 -1.42
CA ARG A 895 42.26 35.35 -1.32
C ARG A 895 43.62 34.90 -1.87
N GLY A 896 44.02 33.66 -1.61
CA GLY A 896 45.23 33.05 -2.19
C GLY A 896 45.23 32.96 -3.72
N LEU A 897 44.03 32.72 -4.32
CA LEU A 897 43.88 32.72 -5.78
C LEU A 897 44.01 34.11 -6.39
N ILE A 898 43.38 35.12 -5.79
CA ILE A 898 43.46 36.53 -6.26
C ILE A 898 44.89 37.02 -6.23
N ASN A 899 45.64 36.77 -5.17
CA ASN A 899 47.04 37.15 -5.06
C ASN A 899 47.98 36.43 -6.06
N ARG A 900 47.62 35.23 -6.53
CA ARG A 900 48.38 34.49 -7.59
C ARG A 900 48.09 34.97 -9.01
N GLN A 901 46.96 35.65 -9.24
CA GLN A 901 46.60 36.20 -10.55
C GLN A 901 47.13 37.64 -10.76
N THR A 902 47.55 38.27 -9.67
CA THR A 902 48.13 39.65 -9.70
C THR A 902 49.65 39.67 -9.68
N VAL A 903 50.34 38.51 -9.67
CA VAL A 903 51.78 38.33 -9.89
C VAL A 903 52.00 37.63 -11.25
#